data_74c76135faa08a1d94014a6b739831a6
#
_entry.id   74c76135faa08a1d94014a6b739831a6
#
_cell.length_a   1.000
_cell.length_b   1.000
_cell.length_c   1.000
_cell.angle_alpha   90.00
_cell.angle_beta   90.00
_cell.angle_gamma   90.00
#
_symmetry.space_group_name_H-M   'P 1'
#
loop_
_entity.id
_entity.type
_entity.pdbx_description
1 polymer ?
#
loop_
_entity_poly.entity_id
_entity_poly.type
_entity_poly.pdbx_seq_one_letter_code
_entity_poly.pdbx_strand_id
1 'polypeptide(L)'
;MRQPARTTTITLWGAFVAALALAVTITAPAIAIDPGGREEALPAAPSPNPSVPSIGTTVLSDGTPVGIVVAGGDGGLLHIVDLNTQTVRSREQLAPENTDVQPWEFARLSNRHVLLASGGGQLFEIDPDAPEGQKATNLSDPSRPGYEQVAAYSKFLWDVVVDEHDRAYVATQSDRGGHILRYDPSANQGKGQWIDLLPGGVQSGETEVRSLAYDNGFLYAGTGTKSLSIFRINTSTNTATKLSVPSHVTAGLGHLERLQVKAGNLYVGTNVPGKIRPTCGGTCVLDPATGAQRTKDGKPIELDTWSSQVVTRPGEAEKVYYSVQSKAVPTLMEYDPRTNTSRALAEKLTSSARPSQSSWATHDHFISAGKDDGSISIVHASERIAKNLTNDTNQSSGIVGSPRTIQSLAAVPGGDLYGSWYMTAPMLLRATPNAQVEKTTYSLTKAPLGQVEGFGHNSKWFVTGIYPSGELVTYEMGANGPTMPQRQSVKITTDASQARPYTIVPIDTDQFAVGTTPMNKNGSGALSIYDAARNEISTYPLDKIAYADPSLRGSLSNRRPLSIVHYKDKLYVGTSASGDGMNAAQTEATAPRLFEFDVKTKQVTRVMTPFKDQRSITALTSGSDGTLYGTTGMHVFTVNPADFTIGRSRALTKQGYADANRSQLIERDGVLYGIMAGRLRALSTSLQDDGTVIADSVNTPRGKVY
;
A
#
# COMPACT_ATOMS: atom_id res chain seq x y z
N MET A 1 59.97 51.90 50.24
CA MET A 1 61.26 51.82 49.60
C MET A 1 61.11 51.14 48.25
N ARG A 2 61.61 51.79 47.25
CA ARG A 2 61.51 51.50 45.82
C ARG A 2 62.31 50.22 45.47
N GLN A 3 61.81 49.46 44.46
CA GLN A 3 62.70 48.91 43.49
C GLN A 3 62.00 48.48 42.21
N PRO A 4 62.72 48.40 41.09
CA PRO A 4 62.20 48.82 39.81
C PRO A 4 61.87 47.63 38.88
N ALA A 5 61.17 48.01 37.84
CA ALA A 5 60.79 47.17 36.72
C ALA A 5 62.02 46.64 35.93
N ARG A 6 61.97 45.39 35.55
CA ARG A 6 62.79 44.85 34.45
C ARG A 6 61.93 44.56 33.25
N THR A 7 62.17 45.38 32.25
CA THR A 7 61.67 45.23 30.88
C THR A 7 62.40 44.09 30.23
N THR A 8 61.71 43.07 29.78
CA THR A 8 62.25 42.03 28.91
C THR A 8 61.57 42.13 27.57
N THR A 9 62.32 42.58 26.60
CA THR A 9 61.96 42.67 25.18
C THR A 9 61.91 41.20 24.66
N ILE A 10 60.72 40.76 24.21
CA ILE A 10 60.59 39.50 23.44
C ILE A 10 60.37 39.88 22.00
N THR A 11 61.34 39.51 21.19
CA THR A 11 61.36 39.63 19.75
C THR A 11 60.28 38.73 19.15
N LEU A 12 59.35 39.33 18.44
CA LEU A 12 58.37 38.57 17.62
C LEU A 12 59.12 37.92 16.46
N TRP A 13 59.21 36.61 16.48
CA TRP A 13 59.42 35.78 15.28
C TRP A 13 58.05 35.40 14.74
N GLY A 14 57.73 35.92 13.56
CA GLY A 14 56.52 35.54 12.82
C GLY A 14 56.65 34.11 12.33
N ALA A 15 55.88 33.23 12.92
CA ALA A 15 55.59 31.93 12.34
C ALA A 15 54.27 32.01 11.59
N PHE A 16 54.36 32.00 10.26
CA PHE A 16 53.24 31.70 9.38
C PHE A 16 52.80 30.28 9.66
N VAL A 17 51.74 30.10 10.44
CA VAL A 17 51.04 28.84 10.51
C VAL A 17 50.11 28.79 9.28
N ALA A 18 50.57 28.18 8.22
CA ALA A 18 49.70 27.69 7.15
C ALA A 18 48.74 26.69 7.76
N ALA A 19 47.52 27.11 7.96
CA ALA A 19 46.39 26.19 8.27
C ALA A 19 46.18 25.31 7.04
N LEU A 20 46.86 24.15 7.03
CA LEU A 20 46.55 23.06 6.14
C LEU A 20 45.18 22.54 6.60
N ALA A 21 44.12 23.00 5.97
CA ALA A 21 42.81 22.37 6.07
C ALA A 21 42.95 20.96 5.48
N LEU A 22 43.25 20.01 6.33
CA LEU A 22 43.11 18.60 6.01
C LEU A 22 41.60 18.37 5.88
N ALA A 23 41.10 18.50 4.67
CA ALA A 23 39.82 17.96 4.31
C ALA A 23 39.98 16.42 4.45
N VAL A 24 39.68 15.92 5.64
CA VAL A 24 39.41 14.50 5.82
C VAL A 24 38.11 14.28 5.08
N THR A 25 38.18 14.02 3.79
CA THR A 25 37.14 13.30 3.07
C THR A 25 37.05 11.95 3.76
N ILE A 26 36.13 11.84 4.71
CA ILE A 26 35.63 10.55 5.13
C ILE A 26 34.91 10.02 3.88
N THR A 27 35.65 9.38 3.01
CA THR A 27 35.06 8.46 2.05
C THR A 27 34.44 7.37 2.91
N ALA A 28 33.14 7.44 3.13
CA ALA A 28 32.41 6.23 3.47
C ALA A 28 32.92 5.15 2.51
N PRO A 29 33.26 3.96 2.98
CA PRO A 29 33.68 2.91 2.08
C PRO A 29 32.57 2.80 1.04
N ALA A 30 32.88 3.24 -0.18
CA ALA A 30 32.04 2.94 -1.31
C ALA A 30 31.98 1.43 -1.31
N ILE A 31 30.80 0.87 -1.09
CA ILE A 31 30.54 -0.52 -1.43
C ILE A 31 30.81 -0.53 -2.93
N ALA A 32 32.04 -0.91 -3.30
CA ALA A 32 32.37 -1.15 -4.68
C ALA A 32 31.51 -2.33 -5.07
N ILE A 33 30.42 -2.03 -5.75
CA ILE A 33 29.68 -3.07 -6.47
C ILE A 33 30.67 -3.49 -7.56
N ASP A 34 31.32 -4.63 -7.34
CA ASP A 34 32.11 -5.29 -8.34
C ASP A 34 31.20 -5.49 -9.56
N PRO A 35 31.49 -4.94 -10.75
CA PRO A 35 30.69 -5.14 -11.94
C PRO A 35 30.58 -6.62 -12.37
N GLY A 36 31.39 -7.52 -11.78
CA GLY A 36 31.30 -8.97 -11.88
C GLY A 36 30.85 -9.64 -10.58
N GLY A 37 30.38 -8.86 -9.58
CA GLY A 37 30.06 -9.34 -8.25
C GLY A 37 28.84 -10.25 -8.22
N ARG A 38 28.90 -11.22 -7.33
CA ARG A 38 27.75 -12.08 -6.98
C ARG A 38 26.62 -11.22 -6.44
N GLU A 39 25.40 -11.49 -6.90
CA GLU A 39 24.19 -11.04 -6.23
C GLU A 39 24.17 -11.67 -4.82
N GLU A 40 24.55 -10.90 -3.81
CA GLU A 40 24.33 -11.27 -2.42
C GLU A 40 23.04 -10.60 -1.98
N ALA A 41 22.01 -11.41 -1.80
CA ALA A 41 20.74 -10.93 -1.27
C ALA A 41 20.96 -10.41 0.15
N LEU A 42 20.58 -9.16 0.42
CA LEU A 42 20.45 -8.69 1.80
C LEU A 42 19.50 -9.61 2.55
N PRO A 43 19.77 -9.91 3.84
CA PRO A 43 18.81 -10.61 4.67
C PRO A 43 17.44 -9.93 4.56
N ALA A 44 16.36 -10.72 4.49
CA ALA A 44 15.02 -10.17 4.37
C ALA A 44 14.78 -9.13 5.49
N ALA A 45 14.46 -7.90 5.11
CA ALA A 45 14.14 -6.86 6.07
C ALA A 45 12.91 -7.31 6.89
N PRO A 46 12.96 -7.28 8.23
CA PRO A 46 11.85 -7.73 9.05
C PRO A 46 10.60 -6.90 8.73
N SER A 47 9.47 -7.54 8.44
CA SER A 47 8.20 -6.85 8.41
C SER A 47 7.79 -6.52 9.84
N PRO A 48 7.69 -5.25 10.22
CA PRO A 48 7.53 -4.88 11.62
C PRO A 48 6.19 -5.29 12.22
N ASN A 49 5.14 -5.24 11.40
CA ASN A 49 3.80 -5.64 11.80
C ASN A 49 3.16 -6.40 10.65
N PRO A 50 2.76 -7.65 10.86
CA PRO A 50 1.99 -8.37 9.85
C PRO A 50 0.70 -7.59 9.60
N SER A 51 0.43 -7.24 8.35
CA SER A 51 -0.90 -6.79 7.98
C SER A 51 -1.80 -8.00 7.96
N VAL A 52 -2.68 -8.10 8.94
CA VAL A 52 -3.68 -9.15 9.04
C VAL A 52 -5.06 -8.49 8.94
N PRO A 53 -5.50 -8.08 7.76
CA PRO A 53 -6.80 -7.44 7.61
C PRO A 53 -7.96 -8.41 7.77
N SER A 54 -7.71 -9.73 7.71
CA SER A 54 -8.73 -10.76 7.77
C SER A 54 -8.24 -12.05 8.42
N ILE A 55 -9.14 -12.82 9.02
CA ILE A 55 -8.89 -14.11 9.66
C ILE A 55 -9.98 -15.11 9.27
N GLY A 56 -9.55 -16.31 8.87
CA GLY A 56 -10.42 -17.46 8.72
C GLY A 56 -10.40 -18.36 9.97
N THR A 57 -11.39 -19.23 10.09
CA THR A 57 -11.43 -20.26 11.14
C THR A 57 -11.98 -21.56 10.61
N THR A 58 -11.48 -22.66 11.18
CA THR A 58 -12.04 -23.97 10.95
C THR A 58 -11.71 -24.93 12.10
N VAL A 59 -12.02 -26.21 11.91
CA VAL A 59 -11.68 -27.29 12.83
C VAL A 59 -10.93 -28.35 12.04
N LEU A 60 -9.78 -28.78 12.54
CA LEU A 60 -8.98 -29.84 11.93
C LEU A 60 -9.71 -31.21 11.98
N SER A 61 -9.17 -32.18 11.26
CA SER A 61 -9.71 -33.56 11.24
C SER A 61 -9.71 -34.22 12.61
N ASP A 62 -8.79 -33.84 13.49
CA ASP A 62 -8.69 -34.30 14.89
C ASP A 62 -9.62 -33.56 15.86
N GLY A 63 -10.43 -32.60 15.38
CA GLY A 63 -11.32 -31.80 16.19
C GLY A 63 -10.69 -30.54 16.78
N THR A 64 -9.41 -30.25 16.52
CA THR A 64 -8.73 -29.06 17.02
C THR A 64 -9.25 -27.79 16.33
N PRO A 65 -9.77 -26.78 17.08
CA PRO A 65 -10.16 -25.51 16.51
C PRO A 65 -8.92 -24.69 16.14
N VAL A 66 -8.90 -24.16 14.91
CA VAL A 66 -7.78 -23.38 14.40
C VAL A 66 -8.20 -22.05 13.80
N GLY A 67 -7.33 -21.05 13.95
CA GLY A 67 -7.35 -19.80 13.21
C GLY A 67 -6.45 -19.88 11.99
N ILE A 68 -6.95 -19.40 10.86
CA ILE A 68 -6.21 -19.26 9.61
C ILE A 68 -5.82 -17.80 9.48
N VAL A 69 -4.55 -17.50 9.68
CA VAL A 69 -4.03 -16.13 9.69
C VAL A 69 -3.03 -15.99 8.55
N VAL A 70 -3.30 -15.06 7.65
CA VAL A 70 -2.37 -14.75 6.56
C VAL A 70 -1.81 -13.35 6.77
N ALA A 71 -0.50 -13.27 6.94
CA ALA A 71 0.21 -12.01 6.90
C ALA A 71 0.39 -11.61 5.43
N GLY A 72 -0.23 -10.49 5.04
CA GLY A 72 -0.16 -9.98 3.69
C GLY A 72 1.24 -9.49 3.32
N GLY A 73 1.61 -9.62 2.06
CA GLY A 73 2.89 -9.21 1.49
C GLY A 73 3.31 -10.10 0.32
N ASP A 74 4.59 -10.10 -0.02
CA ASP A 74 5.13 -10.91 -1.11
C ASP A 74 5.01 -12.40 -0.76
N GLY A 75 4.27 -13.12 -1.60
CA GLY A 75 3.92 -14.53 -1.41
C GLY A 75 2.90 -14.80 -0.31
N GLY A 76 2.60 -13.87 0.57
CA GLY A 76 1.71 -14.06 1.73
C GLY A 76 2.18 -15.20 2.66
N LEU A 77 2.23 -14.95 3.96
CA LEU A 77 2.65 -15.97 4.92
C LEU A 77 1.45 -16.50 5.71
N LEU A 78 1.11 -17.76 5.47
CA LEU A 78 0.05 -18.49 6.15
C LEU A 78 0.55 -18.96 7.53
N HIS A 79 -0.29 -18.77 8.54
CA HIS A 79 -0.12 -19.33 9.88
C HIS A 79 -1.37 -20.12 10.25
N ILE A 80 -1.19 -21.34 10.71
CA ILE A 80 -2.25 -22.13 11.34
C ILE A 80 -2.08 -21.99 12.85
N VAL A 81 -3.05 -21.36 13.51
CA VAL A 81 -3.02 -21.06 14.93
C VAL A 81 -3.94 -22.03 15.67
N ASP A 82 -3.40 -22.83 16.56
CA ASP A 82 -4.18 -23.67 17.47
C ASP A 82 -4.85 -22.79 18.53
N LEU A 83 -6.18 -22.81 18.57
CA LEU A 83 -6.94 -21.95 19.49
C LEU A 83 -7.03 -22.50 20.90
N ASN A 84 -6.79 -23.81 21.12
CA ASN A 84 -6.72 -24.40 22.45
C ASN A 84 -5.42 -24.02 23.15
N THR A 85 -4.29 -24.28 22.48
CA THR A 85 -2.94 -24.00 23.01
C THR A 85 -2.50 -22.56 22.82
N GLN A 86 -3.17 -21.82 21.92
CA GLN A 86 -2.86 -20.44 21.53
C GLN A 86 -1.44 -20.30 20.97
N THR A 87 -1.04 -21.26 20.14
CA THR A 87 0.28 -21.31 19.51
C THR A 87 0.16 -21.48 18.00
N VAL A 88 1.17 -21.04 17.26
CA VAL A 88 1.27 -21.28 15.83
C VAL A 88 1.76 -22.71 15.59
N ARG A 89 0.93 -23.55 14.96
CA ARG A 89 1.26 -24.96 14.61
C ARG A 89 2.16 -25.06 13.38
N SER A 90 1.87 -24.27 12.36
CA SER A 90 2.63 -24.29 11.10
C SER A 90 2.65 -22.93 10.44
N ARG A 91 3.67 -22.73 9.60
CA ARG A 91 3.84 -21.54 8.75
C ARG A 91 4.25 -22.01 7.37
N GLU A 92 3.65 -21.43 6.33
CA GLU A 92 4.11 -21.65 4.97
C GLU A 92 3.76 -20.45 4.08
N GLN A 93 4.48 -20.31 2.99
CA GLN A 93 4.21 -19.30 1.99
C GLN A 93 3.06 -19.73 1.08
N LEU A 94 2.05 -18.88 0.89
CA LEU A 94 0.86 -19.18 0.09
C LEU A 94 1.13 -19.21 -1.42
N ALA A 95 2.02 -18.36 -1.88
CA ALA A 95 2.33 -18.19 -3.29
C ALA A 95 3.83 -17.93 -3.48
N PRO A 96 4.37 -18.09 -4.68
CA PRO A 96 5.76 -17.71 -4.97
C PRO A 96 6.06 -16.26 -4.55
N GLU A 97 7.29 -16.00 -4.13
CA GLU A 97 7.80 -14.64 -3.97
C GLU A 97 7.48 -13.82 -5.21
N ASN A 98 7.18 -12.53 -5.02
CA ASN A 98 6.68 -11.60 -6.05
C ASN A 98 5.19 -11.71 -6.40
N THR A 99 4.44 -12.52 -5.71
CA THR A 99 2.98 -12.52 -5.77
C THR A 99 2.47 -11.67 -4.61
N ASP A 100 1.86 -10.51 -4.91
CA ASP A 100 1.26 -9.68 -3.86
C ASP A 100 0.00 -10.35 -3.33
N VAL A 101 0.08 -10.88 -2.11
CA VAL A 101 -1.04 -11.50 -1.41
C VAL A 101 -1.51 -10.58 -0.29
N GLN A 102 -2.68 -9.99 -0.46
CA GLN A 102 -3.34 -9.18 0.56
C GLN A 102 -4.61 -9.91 1.00
N PRO A 103 -4.67 -10.46 2.21
CA PRO A 103 -5.84 -11.22 2.66
C PRO A 103 -7.00 -10.28 2.95
N TRP A 104 -8.09 -10.38 2.17
CA TRP A 104 -9.25 -9.51 2.34
C TRP A 104 -10.42 -10.19 3.01
N GLU A 105 -10.77 -11.39 2.58
CA GLU A 105 -11.90 -12.12 3.15
C GLU A 105 -11.67 -13.61 3.11
N PHE A 106 -12.24 -14.32 4.11
CA PHE A 106 -12.22 -15.76 4.21
C PHE A 106 -13.65 -16.33 4.20
N ALA A 107 -13.81 -17.51 3.56
CA ALA A 107 -15.04 -18.28 3.62
C ALA A 107 -14.73 -19.74 3.92
N ARG A 108 -15.49 -20.36 4.83
CA ARG A 108 -15.32 -21.76 5.21
C ARG A 108 -16.16 -22.66 4.32
N LEU A 109 -15.56 -23.72 3.78
CA LEU A 109 -16.21 -24.78 3.02
C LEU A 109 -16.74 -25.90 3.94
N SER A 110 -17.66 -26.72 3.42
CA SER A 110 -18.25 -27.85 4.15
C SER A 110 -17.22 -28.93 4.50
N ASN A 111 -16.18 -29.09 3.67
CA ASN A 111 -15.07 -30.03 3.88
C ASN A 111 -14.03 -29.54 4.91
N ARG A 112 -14.26 -28.42 5.59
CA ARG A 112 -13.37 -27.75 6.56
C ARG A 112 -12.23 -26.94 5.92
N HIS A 113 -12.04 -26.97 4.63
CA HIS A 113 -11.12 -26.05 3.98
C HIS A 113 -11.62 -24.61 4.08
N VAL A 114 -10.74 -23.66 3.83
CA VAL A 114 -11.03 -22.24 3.91
C VAL A 114 -10.59 -21.55 2.63
N LEU A 115 -11.48 -20.78 2.05
CA LEU A 115 -11.15 -19.90 0.91
C LEU A 115 -10.59 -18.57 1.40
N LEU A 116 -9.64 -18.03 0.65
CA LEU A 116 -9.09 -16.69 0.87
C LEU A 116 -9.16 -15.87 -0.43
N ALA A 117 -9.91 -14.77 -0.42
CA ALA A 117 -9.87 -13.75 -1.45
C ALA A 117 -8.69 -12.78 -1.21
N SER A 118 -7.86 -12.57 -2.23
CA SER A 118 -6.64 -11.77 -2.14
C SER A 118 -6.71 -10.50 -3.00
N GLY A 119 -6.12 -9.42 -2.49
CA GLY A 119 -5.94 -8.16 -3.20
C GLY A 119 -5.10 -8.24 -4.47
N GLY A 120 -4.32 -9.30 -4.67
CA GLY A 120 -3.61 -9.57 -5.93
C GLY A 120 -4.47 -10.25 -7.00
N GLY A 121 -5.78 -10.39 -6.78
CA GLY A 121 -6.70 -11.03 -7.72
C GLY A 121 -6.70 -12.55 -7.68
N GLN A 122 -6.15 -13.16 -6.61
CA GLN A 122 -6.12 -14.61 -6.44
C GLN A 122 -7.16 -15.06 -5.42
N LEU A 123 -7.76 -16.23 -5.70
CA LEU A 123 -8.53 -17.01 -4.75
C LEU A 123 -7.72 -18.26 -4.38
N PHE A 124 -7.43 -18.41 -3.10
CA PHE A 124 -6.75 -19.60 -2.56
C PHE A 124 -7.75 -20.48 -1.83
N GLU A 125 -7.60 -21.80 -1.98
CA GLU A 125 -8.19 -22.79 -1.10
C GLU A 125 -7.11 -23.30 -0.15
N ILE A 126 -7.39 -23.26 1.15
CA ILE A 126 -6.47 -23.64 2.22
C ILE A 126 -7.02 -24.88 2.90
N ASP A 127 -6.28 -25.97 2.82
CA ASP A 127 -6.48 -27.21 3.60
C ASP A 127 -5.52 -27.21 4.80
N PRO A 128 -6.00 -26.92 6.01
CA PRO A 128 -5.12 -26.83 7.17
C PRO A 128 -4.58 -28.18 7.62
N ASP A 129 -5.21 -29.29 7.21
CA ASP A 129 -4.78 -30.67 7.51
C ASP A 129 -3.71 -31.19 6.54
N ALA A 130 -3.51 -30.55 5.39
CA ALA A 130 -2.52 -30.96 4.39
C ALA A 130 -1.08 -30.89 4.95
N PRO A 131 -0.14 -31.66 4.39
CA PRO A 131 1.28 -31.55 4.72
C PRO A 131 1.83 -30.13 4.54
N GLU A 132 2.92 -29.83 5.22
CA GLU A 132 3.63 -28.55 5.06
C GLU A 132 4.09 -28.36 3.60
N GLY A 133 3.92 -27.14 3.08
CA GLY A 133 4.19 -26.78 1.69
C GLY A 133 3.07 -27.20 0.70
N GLN A 134 1.97 -27.77 1.17
CA GLN A 134 0.84 -28.23 0.34
C GLN A 134 -0.52 -27.73 0.84
N LYS A 135 -0.53 -26.81 1.83
CA LYS A 135 -1.77 -26.35 2.46
C LYS A 135 -2.60 -25.42 1.58
N ALA A 136 -1.99 -24.77 0.61
CA ALA A 136 -2.67 -23.78 -0.22
C ALA A 136 -2.70 -24.18 -1.71
N THR A 137 -3.87 -24.03 -2.33
CA THR A 137 -4.07 -24.22 -3.77
C THR A 137 -4.59 -22.92 -4.37
N ASN A 138 -3.92 -22.40 -5.38
CA ASN A 138 -4.41 -21.23 -6.13
C ASN A 138 -5.53 -21.66 -7.09
N LEU A 139 -6.76 -21.22 -6.81
CA LEU A 139 -7.92 -21.49 -7.67
C LEU A 139 -8.00 -20.53 -8.86
N SER A 140 -7.26 -19.42 -8.82
CA SER A 140 -7.10 -18.46 -9.93
C SER A 140 -5.90 -18.82 -10.82
N ASP A 141 -5.63 -20.09 -11.02
CA ASP A 141 -4.57 -20.59 -11.90
C ASP A 141 -5.02 -20.54 -13.38
N PRO A 142 -4.15 -20.09 -14.33
CA PRO A 142 -4.48 -20.03 -15.76
C PRO A 142 -4.92 -21.34 -16.42
N SER A 143 -4.57 -22.48 -15.84
CA SER A 143 -4.97 -23.79 -16.36
C SER A 143 -6.43 -24.16 -16.07
N ARG A 144 -7.11 -23.42 -15.19
CA ARG A 144 -8.48 -23.71 -14.79
C ARG A 144 -9.50 -23.22 -15.81
N PRO A 145 -10.54 -24.00 -16.09
CA PRO A 145 -11.63 -23.59 -16.99
C PRO A 145 -12.29 -22.29 -16.55
N GLY A 146 -12.49 -21.37 -17.49
CA GLY A 146 -13.10 -20.05 -17.24
C GLY A 146 -12.14 -19.01 -16.61
N TYR A 147 -10.83 -19.31 -16.53
CA TYR A 147 -9.85 -18.35 -15.99
C TYR A 147 -9.84 -17.01 -16.72
N GLU A 148 -10.23 -16.97 -17.99
CA GLU A 148 -10.37 -15.72 -18.76
C GLU A 148 -11.29 -14.70 -18.07
N GLN A 149 -12.28 -15.15 -17.28
CA GLN A 149 -13.15 -14.26 -16.48
C GLN A 149 -12.36 -13.65 -15.32
N VAL A 150 -11.54 -14.46 -14.65
CA VAL A 150 -10.65 -14.00 -13.59
C VAL A 150 -9.66 -12.98 -14.15
N ALA A 151 -8.97 -13.31 -15.24
CA ALA A 151 -8.02 -12.41 -15.90
C ALA A 151 -8.64 -11.10 -16.36
N ALA A 152 -9.93 -11.12 -16.76
CA ALA A 152 -10.62 -9.93 -17.26
C ALA A 152 -11.07 -8.98 -16.14
N TYR A 153 -11.50 -9.52 -14.98
CA TYR A 153 -12.27 -8.76 -13.99
C TYR A 153 -11.66 -8.75 -12.58
N SER A 154 -10.56 -9.46 -12.33
CA SER A 154 -9.98 -9.56 -10.99
C SER A 154 -8.65 -8.83 -10.84
N LYS A 155 -8.65 -7.52 -10.83
CA LYS A 155 -7.50 -6.76 -10.33
C LYS A 155 -7.36 -6.90 -8.82
N PHE A 156 -8.51 -6.91 -8.11
CA PHE A 156 -8.65 -7.22 -6.69
C PHE A 156 -9.85 -8.14 -6.50
N LEU A 157 -9.72 -9.07 -5.54
CA LEU A 157 -10.83 -9.81 -4.98
C LEU A 157 -11.06 -9.28 -3.57
N TRP A 158 -12.20 -8.62 -3.36
CA TRP A 158 -12.49 -7.92 -2.12
C TRP A 158 -13.19 -8.78 -1.07
N ASP A 159 -14.02 -9.70 -1.54
CA ASP A 159 -14.86 -10.49 -0.67
C ASP A 159 -15.14 -11.86 -1.28
N VAL A 160 -15.38 -12.87 -0.46
CA VAL A 160 -15.76 -14.21 -0.88
C VAL A 160 -16.81 -14.76 0.07
N VAL A 161 -17.87 -15.30 -0.49
CA VAL A 161 -18.90 -16.06 0.24
C VAL A 161 -19.15 -17.39 -0.47
N VAL A 162 -19.66 -18.38 0.26
CA VAL A 162 -19.98 -19.69 -0.26
C VAL A 162 -21.46 -20.02 -0.03
N ASP A 163 -22.01 -20.84 -0.93
CA ASP A 163 -23.35 -21.39 -0.76
C ASP A 163 -23.32 -22.81 -0.17
N GLU A 164 -24.48 -23.42 -0.01
CA GLU A 164 -24.68 -24.78 0.52
C GLU A 164 -24.10 -25.91 -0.36
N HIS A 165 -23.63 -25.58 -1.56
CA HIS A 165 -22.95 -26.49 -2.50
C HIS A 165 -21.45 -26.22 -2.62
N ASP A 166 -20.87 -25.45 -1.70
CA ASP A 166 -19.48 -24.99 -1.72
C ASP A 166 -19.09 -24.20 -2.98
N ARG A 167 -20.06 -23.61 -3.72
CA ARG A 167 -19.76 -22.70 -4.79
C ARG A 167 -19.36 -21.35 -4.21
N ALA A 168 -18.19 -20.86 -4.61
CA ALA A 168 -17.68 -19.59 -4.15
C ALA A 168 -18.15 -18.44 -5.06
N TYR A 169 -18.63 -17.35 -4.45
CA TYR A 169 -18.95 -16.11 -5.12
C TYR A 169 -17.98 -15.05 -4.66
N VAL A 170 -17.33 -14.39 -5.61
CA VAL A 170 -16.20 -13.50 -5.34
C VAL A 170 -16.48 -12.10 -5.87
N ALA A 171 -16.34 -11.10 -5.03
CA ALA A 171 -16.48 -9.69 -5.38
C ALA A 171 -15.19 -9.15 -6.01
N THR A 172 -15.31 -8.50 -7.17
CA THR A 172 -14.14 -8.05 -7.93
C THR A 172 -14.06 -6.53 -8.06
N GLN A 173 -12.83 -6.08 -8.31
CA GLN A 173 -12.56 -4.74 -8.85
C GLN A 173 -11.74 -4.86 -10.14
N SER A 174 -12.17 -4.13 -11.17
CA SER A 174 -11.43 -4.00 -12.41
C SER A 174 -11.73 -2.67 -13.13
N ASP A 175 -10.88 -2.33 -14.09
CA ASP A 175 -11.12 -1.16 -14.95
C ASP A 175 -12.28 -1.39 -15.94
N ARG A 176 -12.75 -2.65 -16.09
CA ARG A 176 -13.86 -3.05 -16.96
C ARG A 176 -15.20 -3.10 -16.25
N GLY A 177 -15.21 -2.90 -14.93
CA GLY A 177 -16.42 -2.93 -14.09
C GLY A 177 -16.24 -3.78 -12.85
N GLY A 178 -17.17 -3.61 -11.89
CA GLY A 178 -17.30 -4.48 -10.73
C GLY A 178 -18.18 -5.68 -11.05
N HIS A 179 -17.63 -6.88 -10.98
CA HIS A 179 -18.29 -8.13 -11.31
C HIS A 179 -18.39 -9.05 -10.09
N ILE A 180 -19.23 -10.06 -10.19
CA ILE A 180 -19.25 -11.19 -9.26
C ILE A 180 -18.90 -12.43 -10.05
N LEU A 181 -17.75 -13.03 -9.72
CA LEU A 181 -17.34 -14.28 -10.31
C LEU A 181 -17.78 -15.44 -9.42
N ARG A 182 -18.26 -16.53 -10.03
CA ARG A 182 -18.59 -17.77 -9.33
C ARG A 182 -17.59 -18.83 -9.71
N TYR A 183 -16.99 -19.47 -8.70
CA TYR A 183 -16.22 -20.70 -8.85
C TYR A 183 -17.05 -21.89 -8.37
N ASP A 184 -17.26 -22.84 -9.25
CA ASP A 184 -17.96 -24.09 -8.95
C ASP A 184 -16.94 -25.24 -8.90
N PRO A 185 -16.59 -25.76 -7.71
CA PRO A 185 -15.56 -26.79 -7.57
C PRO A 185 -15.99 -28.14 -8.17
N SER A 186 -17.28 -28.40 -8.28
CA SER A 186 -17.83 -29.68 -8.80
C SER A 186 -17.87 -29.75 -10.33
N ALA A 187 -17.81 -28.60 -10.99
CA ALA A 187 -17.88 -28.50 -12.45
C ALA A 187 -16.65 -29.16 -13.13
N ASN A 188 -16.79 -29.48 -14.42
CA ASN A 188 -15.72 -30.08 -15.24
C ASN A 188 -15.06 -31.31 -14.62
N GLN A 189 -15.88 -32.22 -14.10
CA GLN A 189 -15.40 -33.46 -13.48
C GLN A 189 -14.50 -33.22 -12.25
N GLY A 190 -14.84 -32.21 -11.46
CA GLY A 190 -14.07 -31.81 -10.26
C GLY A 190 -12.83 -30.96 -10.52
N LYS A 191 -12.61 -30.48 -11.76
CA LYS A 191 -11.53 -29.54 -12.06
C LYS A 191 -11.87 -28.10 -11.67
N GLY A 192 -13.14 -27.86 -11.39
CA GLY A 192 -13.68 -26.54 -11.12
C GLY A 192 -13.92 -25.70 -12.39
N GLN A 193 -14.74 -24.69 -12.26
CA GLN A 193 -15.01 -23.72 -13.35
C GLN A 193 -15.32 -22.34 -12.81
N TRP A 194 -14.77 -21.34 -13.46
CA TRP A 194 -15.13 -19.95 -13.27
C TRP A 194 -16.19 -19.49 -14.25
N ILE A 195 -17.16 -18.71 -13.78
CA ILE A 195 -18.11 -17.98 -14.62
C ILE A 195 -18.32 -16.56 -14.09
N ASP A 196 -18.61 -15.61 -14.97
CA ASP A 196 -19.13 -14.31 -14.58
C ASP A 196 -20.65 -14.46 -14.33
N LEU A 197 -21.09 -14.19 -13.10
CA LEU A 197 -22.49 -14.34 -12.71
C LEU A 197 -23.40 -13.32 -13.41
N LEU A 198 -22.87 -12.12 -13.64
CA LEU A 198 -23.56 -10.99 -14.27
C LEU A 198 -22.67 -10.37 -15.35
N PRO A 199 -22.68 -10.88 -16.59
CA PRO A 199 -21.75 -10.46 -17.66
C PRO A 199 -21.74 -8.96 -18.00
N GLY A 200 -22.77 -8.21 -17.60
CA GLY A 200 -22.81 -6.75 -17.71
C GLY A 200 -22.28 -5.98 -16.50
N GLY A 201 -21.74 -6.69 -15.51
CA GLY A 201 -21.40 -6.15 -14.21
C GLY A 201 -22.62 -5.91 -13.31
N VAL A 202 -22.40 -5.63 -12.02
CA VAL A 202 -23.48 -5.43 -11.05
C VAL A 202 -24.19 -4.09 -11.24
N GLN A 203 -23.44 -3.06 -11.57
CA GLN A 203 -23.95 -1.71 -11.82
C GLN A 203 -23.12 -1.01 -12.88
N SER A 204 -23.80 -0.46 -13.90
CA SER A 204 -23.13 0.30 -14.96
C SER A 204 -22.29 1.46 -14.41
N GLY A 205 -21.04 1.55 -14.86
CA GLY A 205 -20.11 2.60 -14.48
C GLY A 205 -19.44 2.43 -13.12
N GLU A 206 -19.80 1.42 -12.31
CA GLU A 206 -19.04 1.05 -11.11
C GLU A 206 -17.87 0.15 -11.46
N THR A 207 -16.72 0.38 -10.80
CA THR A 207 -15.51 -0.40 -11.03
C THR A 207 -15.30 -1.47 -9.98
N GLU A 208 -16.09 -1.48 -8.91
CA GLU A 208 -15.97 -2.50 -7.86
C GLU A 208 -17.31 -2.97 -7.31
N VAL A 209 -17.35 -4.25 -6.98
CA VAL A 209 -18.19 -4.83 -5.95
C VAL A 209 -17.31 -5.00 -4.73
N ARG A 210 -17.68 -4.37 -3.61
CA ARG A 210 -16.82 -4.28 -2.42
C ARG A 210 -17.09 -5.36 -1.39
N SER A 211 -18.34 -5.76 -1.25
CA SER A 211 -18.76 -6.73 -0.25
C SER A 211 -19.87 -7.63 -0.76
N LEU A 212 -19.89 -8.85 -0.25
CA LEU A 212 -20.91 -9.86 -0.51
C LEU A 212 -21.47 -10.43 0.79
N ALA A 213 -22.74 -10.87 0.72
CA ALA A 213 -23.32 -11.79 1.68
C ALA A 213 -24.15 -12.82 0.94
N TYR A 214 -24.25 -14.03 1.48
CA TYR A 214 -25.10 -15.08 0.93
C TYR A 214 -26.09 -15.57 1.98
N ASP A 215 -27.34 -15.73 1.58
CA ASP A 215 -28.38 -16.35 2.41
C ASP A 215 -29.46 -16.99 1.54
N ASN A 216 -29.70 -18.28 1.74
CA ASN A 216 -30.86 -19.01 1.16
C ASN A 216 -31.07 -18.76 -0.34
N GLY A 217 -30.06 -18.92 -1.17
CA GLY A 217 -30.13 -18.75 -2.63
C GLY A 217 -30.08 -17.29 -3.12
N PHE A 218 -29.84 -16.34 -2.22
CA PHE A 218 -29.67 -14.94 -2.59
C PHE A 218 -28.29 -14.42 -2.20
N LEU A 219 -27.65 -13.73 -3.15
CA LEU A 219 -26.48 -12.90 -2.87
C LEU A 219 -26.91 -11.44 -2.62
N TYR A 220 -26.20 -10.79 -1.73
CA TYR A 220 -26.29 -9.35 -1.50
C TYR A 220 -24.93 -8.75 -1.87
N ALA A 221 -24.93 -7.79 -2.78
CA ALA A 221 -23.72 -7.18 -3.31
C ALA A 221 -23.70 -5.67 -3.03
N GLY A 222 -22.65 -5.23 -2.35
CA GLY A 222 -22.39 -3.82 -2.06
C GLY A 222 -21.41 -3.22 -3.06
N THR A 223 -21.79 -2.09 -3.68
CA THR A 223 -20.92 -1.35 -4.61
C THR A 223 -20.21 -0.19 -3.91
N GLY A 224 -19.23 0.40 -4.59
CA GLY A 224 -18.49 1.56 -4.11
C GLY A 224 -17.92 2.39 -5.24
N THR A 225 -17.11 3.39 -4.91
CA THR A 225 -16.41 4.37 -5.75
C THR A 225 -17.27 5.49 -6.36
N LYS A 226 -18.37 5.23 -7.02
CA LYS A 226 -19.21 6.29 -7.63
C LYS A 226 -20.60 6.38 -7.01
N SER A 227 -21.19 5.24 -6.72
CA SER A 227 -22.54 5.16 -6.18
C SER A 227 -22.66 3.97 -5.25
N LEU A 228 -22.89 4.23 -3.98
CA LEU A 228 -23.16 3.18 -3.00
C LEU A 228 -24.54 2.59 -3.27
N SER A 229 -24.59 1.31 -3.59
CA SER A 229 -25.82 0.59 -3.87
C SER A 229 -25.75 -0.83 -3.32
N ILE A 230 -26.88 -1.37 -2.89
CA ILE A 230 -27.01 -2.76 -2.49
C ILE A 230 -27.91 -3.47 -3.48
N PHE A 231 -27.44 -4.57 -4.03
CA PHE A 231 -28.20 -5.43 -4.93
C PHE A 231 -28.47 -6.76 -4.24
N ARG A 232 -29.71 -7.26 -4.41
CA ARG A 232 -30.09 -8.62 -4.09
C ARG A 232 -30.17 -9.42 -5.38
N ILE A 233 -29.43 -10.52 -5.45
CA ILE A 233 -29.25 -11.32 -6.66
C ILE A 233 -29.75 -12.73 -6.38
N ASN A 234 -30.66 -13.23 -7.19
CA ASN A 234 -31.09 -14.60 -7.13
C ASN A 234 -30.05 -15.49 -7.85
N THR A 235 -29.44 -16.41 -7.14
CA THR A 235 -28.33 -17.23 -7.69
C THR A 235 -28.79 -18.33 -8.66
N SER A 236 -30.08 -18.67 -8.68
CA SER A 236 -30.64 -19.66 -9.62
C SER A 236 -31.01 -19.04 -10.97
N THR A 237 -31.39 -17.77 -10.99
CA THR A 237 -31.80 -17.05 -12.21
C THR A 237 -30.79 -16.00 -12.67
N ASN A 238 -29.77 -15.71 -11.85
CA ASN A 238 -28.80 -14.65 -12.04
C ASN A 238 -29.46 -13.25 -12.22
N THR A 239 -30.60 -13.05 -11.57
CA THR A 239 -31.34 -11.78 -11.68
C THR A 239 -31.00 -10.87 -10.50
N ALA A 240 -30.48 -9.68 -10.81
CA ALA A 240 -30.13 -8.66 -9.82
C ALA A 240 -31.26 -7.63 -9.66
N THR A 241 -31.62 -7.34 -8.42
CA THR A 241 -32.57 -6.29 -8.04
C THR A 241 -31.91 -5.33 -7.07
N LYS A 242 -31.93 -4.04 -7.40
CA LYS A 242 -31.42 -3.00 -6.48
C LYS A 242 -32.38 -2.84 -5.31
N LEU A 243 -31.87 -2.93 -4.08
CA LEU A 243 -32.64 -2.69 -2.87
C LEU A 243 -32.90 -1.21 -2.65
N SER A 244 -34.12 -0.91 -2.17
CA SER A 244 -34.51 0.45 -1.77
C SER A 244 -34.07 0.71 -0.34
N VAL A 245 -32.79 1.11 -0.15
CA VAL A 245 -32.23 1.41 1.17
C VAL A 245 -32.40 2.90 1.50
N PRO A 246 -32.53 3.28 2.79
CA PRO A 246 -32.58 4.67 3.19
C PRO A 246 -31.37 5.45 2.71
N SER A 247 -31.55 6.70 2.29
CA SER A 247 -30.46 7.51 1.71
C SER A 247 -29.26 7.71 2.63
N HIS A 248 -29.47 7.73 3.94
CA HIS A 248 -28.40 7.86 4.90
C HIS A 248 -27.47 6.63 4.97
N VAL A 249 -27.93 5.45 4.53
CA VAL A 249 -27.11 4.22 4.45
C VAL A 249 -26.09 4.31 3.30
N THR A 250 -26.48 4.98 2.23
CA THR A 250 -25.69 5.13 1.01
C THR A 250 -25.22 6.57 0.77
N ALA A 251 -25.43 7.47 1.75
CA ALA A 251 -24.99 8.85 1.64
C ALA A 251 -23.46 8.96 1.80
N GLY A 252 -22.85 9.73 0.93
CA GLY A 252 -21.43 10.06 1.02
C GLY A 252 -20.57 9.39 -0.06
N LEU A 253 -19.26 9.62 0.06
CA LEU A 253 -18.22 8.98 -0.76
C LEU A 253 -17.58 7.88 0.07
N GLY A 254 -17.47 6.68 -0.46
CA GLY A 254 -16.84 5.56 0.25
C GLY A 254 -17.23 4.23 -0.37
N HIS A 255 -17.09 3.18 0.44
CA HIS A 255 -17.39 1.82 0.04
C HIS A 255 -18.44 1.22 0.99
N LEU A 256 -19.28 0.33 0.48
CA LEU A 256 -20.03 -0.61 1.31
C LEU A 256 -19.07 -1.70 1.76
N GLU A 257 -18.34 -1.43 2.84
CA GLU A 257 -17.18 -2.21 3.28
C GLU A 257 -17.56 -3.62 3.72
N ARG A 258 -18.77 -3.77 4.33
CA ARG A 258 -19.26 -5.03 4.86
C ARG A 258 -20.75 -5.19 4.63
N LEU A 259 -21.11 -6.34 4.10
CA LEU A 259 -22.48 -6.86 4.05
C LEU A 259 -22.50 -8.24 4.70
N GLN A 260 -23.44 -8.46 5.63
CA GLN A 260 -23.67 -9.79 6.20
C GLN A 260 -25.15 -10.02 6.41
N VAL A 261 -25.65 -11.18 6.03
CA VAL A 261 -26.99 -11.61 6.38
C VAL A 261 -26.90 -12.66 7.48
N LYS A 262 -27.36 -12.31 8.67
CA LYS A 262 -27.32 -13.17 9.86
C LYS A 262 -28.60 -12.95 10.68
N ALA A 263 -29.09 -14.04 11.29
CA ALA A 263 -30.27 -13.98 12.16
C ALA A 263 -31.45 -13.21 11.51
N GLY A 264 -31.69 -13.39 10.20
CA GLY A 264 -32.79 -12.78 9.46
C GLY A 264 -32.65 -11.27 9.22
N ASN A 265 -31.48 -10.69 9.38
CA ASN A 265 -31.19 -9.28 9.13
C ASN A 265 -30.02 -9.08 8.19
N LEU A 266 -30.03 -8.00 7.42
CA LEU A 266 -28.91 -7.51 6.62
C LEU A 266 -28.18 -6.42 7.39
N TYR A 267 -26.93 -6.69 7.73
CA TYR A 267 -26.03 -5.76 8.41
C TYR A 267 -25.17 -5.05 7.37
N VAL A 268 -25.16 -3.71 7.44
CA VAL A 268 -24.47 -2.87 6.45
C VAL A 268 -23.46 -1.96 7.14
N GLY A 269 -22.19 -2.23 6.95
CA GLY A 269 -21.09 -1.40 7.40
C GLY A 269 -20.53 -0.56 6.25
N THR A 270 -20.36 0.75 6.48
CA THR A 270 -19.78 1.67 5.50
C THR A 270 -18.42 2.18 5.95
N ASN A 271 -17.44 2.21 5.05
CA ASN A 271 -16.20 2.91 5.28
C ASN A 271 -16.24 4.26 4.57
N VAL A 272 -16.37 5.33 5.33
CA VAL A 272 -16.36 6.70 4.81
C VAL A 272 -15.03 7.34 5.16
N PRO A 273 -14.14 7.57 4.19
CA PRO A 273 -12.92 8.34 4.43
C PRO A 273 -13.26 9.77 4.85
N GLY A 274 -13.00 10.11 6.12
CA GLY A 274 -13.09 11.47 6.65
C GLY A 274 -14.51 12.00 6.91
N LYS A 275 -14.86 12.15 8.15
CA LYS A 275 -15.88 13.03 8.78
C LYS A 275 -17.38 12.86 8.52
N ILE A 276 -17.85 12.17 7.51
CA ILE A 276 -19.30 11.95 7.36
C ILE A 276 -19.59 10.53 7.86
N ARG A 277 -20.02 10.43 9.11
CA ARG A 277 -20.61 9.20 9.62
C ARG A 277 -21.93 9.01 8.88
N PRO A 278 -22.24 7.80 8.38
CA PRO A 278 -23.63 7.47 8.10
C PRO A 278 -24.42 7.80 9.37
N THR A 279 -25.65 8.24 9.22
CA THR A 279 -26.51 8.54 10.38
C THR A 279 -26.83 7.31 11.21
N CYS A 280 -26.54 6.10 10.71
CA CYS A 280 -26.34 4.92 11.57
C CYS A 280 -24.99 5.09 12.27
N GLY A 281 -24.98 5.28 13.55
CA GLY A 281 -23.77 5.51 14.36
C GLY A 281 -22.67 4.43 14.24
N GLY A 282 -22.89 3.42 13.38
CA GLY A 282 -22.01 2.28 13.13
C GLY A 282 -22.53 1.41 11.99
N THR A 283 -22.95 0.18 12.27
CA THR A 283 -23.54 -0.75 11.30
C THR A 283 -25.07 -0.65 11.33
N CYS A 284 -25.67 -0.38 10.17
CA CYS A 284 -27.12 -0.34 10.00
C CYS A 284 -27.71 -1.75 9.93
N VAL A 285 -28.88 -1.95 10.51
CA VAL A 285 -29.62 -3.22 10.45
C VAL A 285 -30.82 -3.05 9.54
N LEU A 286 -30.85 -3.78 8.42
CA LEU A 286 -31.88 -3.69 7.40
C LEU A 286 -32.65 -5.00 7.25
N ASP A 287 -33.84 -4.90 6.66
CA ASP A 287 -34.59 -6.05 6.16
C ASP A 287 -33.91 -6.58 4.87
N PRO A 288 -33.52 -7.84 4.80
CA PRO A 288 -32.80 -8.37 3.64
C PRO A 288 -33.64 -8.49 2.37
N ALA A 289 -34.97 -8.55 2.48
CA ALA A 289 -35.86 -8.66 1.32
C ALA A 289 -36.17 -7.31 0.68
N THR A 290 -36.30 -6.27 1.49
CA THR A 290 -36.78 -4.95 1.05
C THR A 290 -35.71 -3.86 1.09
N GLY A 291 -34.67 -4.00 1.92
CA GLY A 291 -33.70 -2.96 2.20
C GLY A 291 -34.14 -1.91 3.22
N ALA A 292 -35.37 -2.05 3.76
CA ALA A 292 -35.89 -1.13 4.77
C ALA A 292 -35.11 -1.24 6.08
N GLN A 293 -34.86 -0.09 6.73
CA GLN A 293 -34.19 -0.10 8.04
C GLN A 293 -35.10 -0.71 9.10
N ARG A 294 -34.53 -1.64 9.87
CA ARG A 294 -35.20 -2.19 11.04
C ARG A 294 -35.30 -1.13 12.12
N THR A 295 -36.42 -1.08 12.77
CA THR A 295 -36.69 -0.14 13.86
C THR A 295 -37.23 -0.86 15.11
N LYS A 296 -36.94 -0.28 16.28
CA LYS A 296 -37.55 -0.63 17.56
C LYS A 296 -38.05 0.65 18.23
N ASP A 297 -39.30 0.66 18.65
CA ASP A 297 -39.96 1.83 19.25
C ASP A 297 -39.83 3.10 18.37
N GLY A 298 -39.92 2.92 17.03
CA GLY A 298 -39.77 3.98 16.03
C GLY A 298 -38.36 4.49 15.79
N LYS A 299 -37.36 3.93 16.46
CA LYS A 299 -35.94 4.30 16.29
C LYS A 299 -35.19 3.27 15.44
N PRO A 300 -34.29 3.71 14.53
CA PRO A 300 -33.45 2.83 13.77
C PRO A 300 -32.64 1.89 14.68
N ILE A 301 -32.51 0.63 14.26
CA ILE A 301 -31.62 -0.33 14.93
C ILE A 301 -30.22 -0.19 14.32
N GLU A 302 -29.22 0.01 15.17
CA GLU A 302 -27.83 0.22 14.81
C GLU A 302 -26.92 -0.51 15.78
N LEU A 303 -25.80 -1.06 15.27
CA LEU A 303 -24.76 -1.61 16.11
C LEU A 303 -23.56 -0.63 16.17
N ASP A 304 -23.03 -0.45 17.38
CA ASP A 304 -21.87 0.43 17.62
C ASP A 304 -20.56 -0.23 17.12
N THR A 305 -20.52 -0.52 15.81
CA THR A 305 -19.34 -1.07 15.14
C THR A 305 -19.27 -0.54 13.71
N TRP A 306 -18.09 -0.20 13.24
CA TRP A 306 -17.91 0.49 11.95
C TRP A 306 -17.46 -0.41 10.81
N SER A 307 -16.51 -1.27 11.09
CA SER A 307 -15.86 -2.10 10.09
C SER A 307 -15.64 -3.53 10.57
N SER A 308 -16.09 -3.86 11.77
CA SER A 308 -15.99 -5.23 12.25
C SER A 308 -17.04 -6.10 11.59
N GLN A 309 -16.68 -7.32 11.37
CA GLN A 309 -17.55 -8.34 10.85
C GLN A 309 -18.61 -8.68 11.89
N VAL A 310 -19.85 -8.82 11.45
CA VAL A 310 -20.93 -9.37 12.25
C VAL A 310 -20.99 -10.87 11.97
N VAL A 311 -20.72 -11.70 12.97
CA VAL A 311 -20.62 -13.15 12.83
C VAL A 311 -21.61 -13.90 13.70
N THR A 312 -21.98 -15.10 13.29
CA THR A 312 -22.76 -16.04 14.12
C THR A 312 -21.84 -17.00 14.81
N ARG A 313 -22.20 -17.43 16.00
CA ARG A 313 -21.54 -18.45 16.78
C ARG A 313 -22.09 -19.84 16.39
N PRO A 314 -21.26 -20.86 16.18
CA PRO A 314 -21.77 -22.21 15.91
C PRO A 314 -22.76 -22.67 16.97
N GLY A 315 -23.95 -23.12 16.54
CA GLY A 315 -25.03 -23.52 17.43
C GLY A 315 -25.93 -22.39 17.95
N GLU A 316 -25.66 -21.13 17.63
CA GLU A 316 -26.46 -19.95 18.02
C GLU A 316 -26.73 -19.04 16.82
N ALA A 317 -27.47 -19.55 15.81
CA ALA A 317 -27.75 -18.81 14.57
C ALA A 317 -28.67 -17.59 14.78
N GLU A 318 -29.40 -17.51 15.87
CA GLU A 318 -30.34 -16.42 16.21
C GLU A 318 -29.68 -15.19 16.83
N LYS A 319 -28.42 -15.30 17.24
CA LYS A 319 -27.62 -14.20 17.78
C LYS A 319 -26.48 -13.84 16.86
N VAL A 320 -25.97 -12.62 17.03
CA VAL A 320 -24.80 -12.16 16.31
C VAL A 320 -23.74 -11.58 17.25
N TYR A 321 -22.51 -11.64 16.82
CA TYR A 321 -21.33 -11.22 17.57
C TYR A 321 -20.52 -10.24 16.75
N TYR A 322 -20.00 -9.20 17.40
CA TYR A 322 -19.22 -8.14 16.75
C TYR A 322 -18.26 -7.49 17.74
N SER A 323 -17.20 -6.87 17.25
CA SER A 323 -16.25 -6.15 18.07
C SER A 323 -16.56 -4.65 18.07
N VAL A 324 -16.55 -4.03 19.26
CA VAL A 324 -16.77 -2.59 19.43
C VAL A 324 -15.44 -1.89 19.61
N GLN A 325 -15.32 -0.75 18.92
CA GLN A 325 -14.13 0.10 18.95
C GLN A 325 -14.27 1.39 19.76
N SER A 326 -15.49 1.78 20.11
CA SER A 326 -15.81 3.15 20.50
C SER A 326 -15.25 3.59 21.84
N LYS A 327 -14.62 2.70 22.58
CA LYS A 327 -14.10 2.97 23.95
C LYS A 327 -12.65 2.52 24.07
N ALA A 328 -11.98 2.99 25.10
CA ALA A 328 -10.57 2.70 25.40
C ALA A 328 -10.21 1.20 25.47
N VAL A 329 -11.22 0.32 25.46
CA VAL A 329 -11.06 -1.14 25.57
C VAL A 329 -11.90 -1.80 24.49
N PRO A 330 -11.27 -2.36 23.42
CA PRO A 330 -11.98 -3.16 22.44
C PRO A 330 -12.68 -4.35 23.10
N THR A 331 -13.95 -4.56 22.77
CA THR A 331 -14.83 -5.51 23.44
C THR A 331 -15.58 -6.37 22.41
N LEU A 332 -15.63 -7.68 22.66
CA LEU A 332 -16.52 -8.59 21.93
C LEU A 332 -17.92 -8.47 22.52
N MET A 333 -18.89 -8.16 21.66
CA MET A 333 -20.30 -7.99 22.00
C MET A 333 -21.12 -9.15 21.45
N GLU A 334 -22.14 -9.56 22.21
CA GLU A 334 -23.24 -10.40 21.77
C GLU A 334 -24.49 -9.51 21.59
N TYR A 335 -25.17 -9.64 20.46
CA TYR A 335 -26.43 -8.97 20.19
C TYR A 335 -27.55 -9.97 19.91
N ASP A 336 -28.68 -9.82 20.57
CA ASP A 336 -29.92 -10.57 20.32
C ASP A 336 -30.89 -9.69 19.52
N PRO A 337 -31.11 -9.97 18.21
CA PRO A 337 -32.03 -9.19 17.38
C PRO A 337 -33.48 -9.22 17.85
N ARG A 338 -33.92 -10.28 18.54
CA ARG A 338 -35.31 -10.42 19.00
C ARG A 338 -35.65 -9.45 20.11
N THR A 339 -34.70 -9.21 21.00
CA THR A 339 -34.85 -8.28 22.11
C THR A 339 -34.26 -6.91 21.80
N ASN A 340 -33.46 -6.79 20.74
CA ASN A 340 -32.65 -5.62 20.40
C ASN A 340 -31.74 -5.21 21.58
N THR A 341 -31.04 -6.16 22.16
CA THR A 341 -30.13 -5.92 23.28
C THR A 341 -28.74 -6.40 22.99
N SER A 342 -27.74 -5.62 23.39
CA SER A 342 -26.33 -6.00 23.33
C SER A 342 -25.75 -6.16 24.72
N ARG A 343 -24.84 -7.14 24.88
CA ARG A 343 -24.05 -7.30 26.11
C ARG A 343 -22.61 -7.60 25.78
N ALA A 344 -21.69 -7.19 26.67
CA ALA A 344 -20.29 -7.54 26.56
C ALA A 344 -20.10 -9.04 26.86
N LEU A 345 -19.37 -9.74 25.98
CA LEU A 345 -18.97 -11.12 26.16
C LEU A 345 -17.54 -11.23 26.67
N ALA A 346 -16.60 -10.51 26.06
CA ALA A 346 -15.20 -10.45 26.48
C ALA A 346 -14.61 -9.07 26.22
N GLU A 347 -13.86 -8.56 27.18
CA GLU A 347 -13.17 -7.29 27.10
C GLU A 347 -11.67 -7.48 26.80
N LYS A 348 -10.99 -6.36 26.47
CA LYS A 348 -9.55 -6.31 26.20
C LYS A 348 -9.12 -7.20 25.02
N LEU A 349 -9.91 -7.19 23.94
CA LEU A 349 -9.44 -7.66 22.65
C LEU A 349 -8.18 -6.86 22.27
N THR A 350 -7.61 -7.08 21.14
CA THR A 350 -6.34 -6.47 20.71
C THR A 350 -6.17 -5.02 21.15
N SER A 351 -4.94 -4.58 21.39
CA SER A 351 -4.60 -3.19 21.72
C SER A 351 -4.86 -2.21 20.57
N SER A 352 -5.11 -2.71 19.37
CA SER A 352 -5.39 -1.93 18.19
C SER A 352 -6.80 -1.34 18.25
N ALA A 353 -6.90 -0.05 17.95
CA ALA A 353 -8.17 0.67 17.93
C ALA A 353 -9.13 0.22 16.80
N ARG A 354 -8.75 -0.77 15.98
CA ARG A 354 -9.57 -1.24 14.84
C ARG A 354 -9.49 -2.75 14.67
N PRO A 355 -10.28 -3.54 15.41
CA PRO A 355 -10.45 -4.96 15.08
C PRO A 355 -10.95 -5.07 13.65
N SER A 356 -10.21 -5.77 12.78
CA SER A 356 -10.57 -5.80 11.36
C SER A 356 -11.54 -6.90 11.06
N GLN A 357 -11.22 -8.10 11.45
CA GLN A 357 -12.10 -9.26 11.26
C GLN A 357 -12.00 -10.21 12.42
N SER A 358 -13.08 -10.95 12.61
CA SER A 358 -13.23 -11.86 13.72
C SER A 358 -14.09 -13.03 13.27
N SER A 359 -13.82 -14.20 13.80
CA SER A 359 -14.57 -15.41 13.46
C SER A 359 -14.62 -16.39 14.62
N TRP A 360 -15.65 -17.25 14.62
CA TRP A 360 -15.81 -18.37 15.54
C TRP A 360 -15.37 -19.66 14.86
N ALA A 361 -14.41 -20.36 15.45
CA ALA A 361 -14.05 -21.71 15.02
C ALA A 361 -15.03 -22.76 15.56
N THR A 362 -15.41 -22.64 16.83
CA THR A 362 -16.37 -23.45 17.53
C THR A 362 -17.26 -22.59 18.41
N HIS A 363 -18.20 -23.22 19.15
CA HIS A 363 -19.01 -22.50 20.14
C HIS A 363 -18.18 -21.78 21.21
N ASP A 364 -16.97 -22.22 21.53
CA ASP A 364 -16.14 -21.62 22.59
C ASP A 364 -14.96 -20.78 22.08
N HIS A 365 -14.50 -21.01 20.86
CA HIS A 365 -13.26 -20.42 20.37
C HIS A 365 -13.51 -19.33 19.34
N PHE A 366 -13.19 -18.11 19.70
CA PHE A 366 -13.26 -16.93 18.83
C PHE A 366 -11.87 -16.32 18.64
N ILE A 367 -11.60 -15.82 17.43
CA ILE A 367 -10.35 -15.13 17.09
C ILE A 367 -10.64 -13.79 16.42
N SER A 368 -9.84 -12.79 16.75
CA SER A 368 -9.93 -11.44 16.18
C SER A 368 -8.54 -10.88 15.88
N ALA A 369 -8.40 -10.13 14.79
CA ALA A 369 -7.17 -9.42 14.44
C ALA A 369 -7.30 -7.91 14.64
N GLY A 370 -6.18 -7.29 15.01
CA GLY A 370 -6.02 -5.85 14.96
C GLY A 370 -5.51 -5.42 13.58
N LYS A 371 -6.29 -4.56 12.91
CA LYS A 371 -6.00 -4.13 11.53
C LYS A 371 -4.66 -3.39 11.39
N ASP A 372 -4.31 -2.58 12.38
CA ASP A 372 -3.21 -1.61 12.26
C ASP A 372 -1.88 -2.16 12.80
N ASP A 373 -1.91 -3.19 13.63
CA ASP A 373 -0.72 -3.74 14.30
C ASP A 373 -0.57 -5.27 14.14
N GLY A 374 -1.53 -5.93 13.46
CA GLY A 374 -1.50 -7.38 13.26
C GLY A 374 -1.59 -8.19 14.56
N SER A 375 -2.01 -7.57 15.67
CA SER A 375 -2.22 -8.28 16.93
C SER A 375 -3.41 -9.24 16.79
N ILE A 376 -3.31 -10.39 17.46
CA ILE A 376 -4.34 -11.43 17.44
C ILE A 376 -4.86 -11.61 18.86
N SER A 377 -6.18 -11.58 19.01
CA SER A 377 -6.87 -11.96 20.25
C SER A 377 -7.61 -13.27 20.08
N ILE A 378 -7.40 -14.18 20.99
CA ILE A 378 -8.15 -15.44 21.10
C ILE A 378 -9.03 -15.35 22.33
N VAL A 379 -10.31 -15.66 22.18
CA VAL A 379 -11.28 -15.63 23.27
C VAL A 379 -11.85 -17.03 23.47
N HIS A 380 -11.77 -17.53 24.70
CA HIS A 380 -12.54 -18.66 25.18
C HIS A 380 -13.80 -18.10 25.83
N ALA A 381 -14.94 -18.30 25.19
CA ALA A 381 -16.19 -17.68 25.61
C ALA A 381 -16.68 -18.17 26.95
N SER A 382 -16.40 -19.44 27.30
CA SER A 382 -16.69 -20.02 28.61
C SER A 382 -15.93 -19.31 29.74
N GLU A 383 -14.70 -18.90 29.48
CA GLU A 383 -13.84 -18.23 30.47
C GLU A 383 -13.98 -16.69 30.41
N ARG A 384 -14.55 -16.13 29.35
CA ARG A 384 -14.65 -14.68 29.08
C ARG A 384 -13.30 -13.96 29.08
N ILE A 385 -12.23 -14.68 28.73
CA ILE A 385 -10.86 -14.17 28.73
C ILE A 385 -10.41 -13.99 27.29
N ALA A 386 -9.89 -12.80 26.98
CA ALA A 386 -9.13 -12.54 25.76
C ALA A 386 -7.63 -12.68 26.05
N LYS A 387 -6.95 -13.53 25.31
CA LYS A 387 -5.50 -13.65 25.33
C LYS A 387 -4.94 -13.11 24.03
N ASN A 388 -4.01 -12.18 24.13
CA ASN A 388 -3.41 -11.54 22.98
C ASN A 388 -2.09 -12.22 22.62
N LEU A 389 -1.99 -12.70 21.37
CA LEU A 389 -0.72 -13.10 20.79
C LEU A 389 -0.01 -11.83 20.35
N THR A 390 1.15 -11.57 20.92
CA THR A 390 1.99 -10.44 20.53
C THR A 390 2.81 -10.82 19.30
N ASN A 391 3.06 -9.83 18.44
CA ASN A 391 4.01 -9.96 17.36
C ASN A 391 5.41 -10.13 17.94
N ASP A 392 5.95 -11.33 17.88
CA ASP A 392 7.33 -11.55 18.23
C ASP A 392 8.14 -11.72 16.94
N THR A 393 8.90 -10.69 16.61
CA THR A 393 9.76 -10.66 15.43
C THR A 393 10.91 -11.66 15.51
N ASN A 394 11.15 -12.25 16.68
CA ASN A 394 12.31 -13.11 16.95
C ASN A 394 11.95 -14.53 17.40
N GLN A 395 10.66 -14.92 17.49
CA GLN A 395 10.29 -16.17 18.16
C GLN A 395 9.44 -17.13 17.33
N SER A 396 9.58 -18.40 17.65
CA SER A 396 8.88 -19.52 17.04
C SER A 396 7.38 -19.60 17.33
N SER A 397 6.84 -18.77 18.22
CA SER A 397 5.47 -18.85 18.76
C SER A 397 4.52 -17.75 18.34
N GLY A 398 4.97 -16.69 17.64
CA GLY A 398 4.15 -15.55 17.24
C GLY A 398 3.79 -15.50 15.74
N ILE A 399 2.90 -14.58 15.37
CA ILE A 399 2.59 -14.28 13.98
C ILE A 399 3.76 -13.49 13.37
N VAL A 400 4.34 -14.00 12.30
CA VAL A 400 5.45 -13.37 11.59
C VAL A 400 4.92 -12.69 10.33
N GLY A 401 5.40 -11.49 10.04
CA GLY A 401 5.05 -10.79 8.80
C GLY A 401 5.67 -11.42 7.57
N SER A 402 4.94 -11.45 6.46
CA SER A 402 5.49 -11.79 5.15
C SER A 402 6.52 -10.74 4.73
N PRO A 403 7.56 -11.12 3.97
CA PRO A 403 8.42 -10.15 3.31
C PRO A 403 7.61 -9.16 2.50
N ARG A 404 8.02 -7.89 2.51
CA ARG A 404 7.29 -6.85 1.79
C ARG A 404 8.20 -6.07 0.89
N THR A 405 7.68 -5.74 -0.28
CA THR A 405 8.37 -4.88 -1.22
C THR A 405 8.68 -3.54 -0.59
N ILE A 406 9.95 -3.16 -0.58
CA ILE A 406 10.38 -1.82 -0.20
C ILE A 406 9.91 -0.86 -1.30
N GLN A 407 9.12 0.13 -0.90
CA GLN A 407 8.52 1.09 -1.82
C GLN A 407 9.46 2.26 -2.13
N SER A 408 10.21 2.68 -1.13
CA SER A 408 11.09 3.86 -1.20
C SER A 408 12.30 3.63 -0.32
N LEU A 409 13.46 4.07 -0.79
CA LEU A 409 14.74 4.03 -0.08
C LEU A 409 15.41 5.40 -0.14
N ALA A 410 16.13 5.77 0.91
CA ALA A 410 17.01 6.91 0.97
C ALA A 410 18.32 6.51 1.64
N ALA A 411 19.45 6.76 0.99
CA ALA A 411 20.77 6.67 1.62
C ALA A 411 21.08 8.02 2.27
N VAL A 412 21.44 8.01 3.57
CA VAL A 412 21.74 9.24 4.31
C VAL A 412 23.22 9.35 4.63
N PRO A 413 23.72 10.54 4.97
CA PRO A 413 25.09 10.68 5.51
C PRO A 413 25.32 9.72 6.67
N GLY A 414 26.47 9.07 6.69
CA GLY A 414 26.79 8.02 7.67
C GLY A 414 26.58 6.60 7.16
N GLY A 415 25.97 6.42 5.97
CA GLY A 415 25.86 5.14 5.26
C GLY A 415 24.62 4.32 5.58
N ASP A 416 23.74 4.78 6.47
CA ASP A 416 22.47 4.10 6.72
C ASP A 416 21.49 4.29 5.57
N LEU A 417 20.63 3.29 5.37
CA LEU A 417 19.52 3.32 4.42
C LEU A 417 18.20 3.44 5.18
N TYR A 418 17.38 4.40 4.80
CA TYR A 418 16.01 4.52 5.28
C TYR A 418 15.04 4.05 4.22
N GLY A 419 14.06 3.22 4.61
CA GLY A 419 13.11 2.63 3.70
C GLY A 419 11.69 2.64 4.23
N SER A 420 10.75 2.43 3.31
CA SER A 420 9.35 2.19 3.62
C SER A 420 8.82 1.06 2.74
N TRP A 421 7.78 0.38 3.22
CA TRP A 421 7.14 -0.70 2.49
C TRP A 421 5.84 -0.25 1.85
N TYR A 422 5.45 -0.95 0.79
CA TYR A 422 4.15 -0.79 0.15
C TYR A 422 3.04 -1.39 1.02
N MET A 423 1.93 -0.64 1.21
CA MET A 423 0.72 -1.10 1.91
C MET A 423 0.96 -1.63 3.33
N THR A 424 1.80 -0.94 4.11
CA THR A 424 2.08 -1.34 5.50
C THR A 424 1.60 -0.32 6.53
N ALA A 425 1.67 -0.72 7.81
CA ALA A 425 1.61 0.20 8.93
C ALA A 425 2.64 1.35 8.79
N PRO A 426 2.39 2.51 9.42
CA PRO A 426 3.25 3.67 9.33
C PRO A 426 4.60 3.43 10.03
N MET A 427 5.52 2.79 9.34
CA MET A 427 6.84 2.44 9.87
C MET A 427 7.95 2.88 8.92
N LEU A 428 9.08 3.28 9.48
CA LEU A 428 10.34 3.53 8.78
C LEU A 428 11.30 2.38 9.09
N LEU A 429 11.85 1.80 8.05
CA LEU A 429 13.00 0.90 8.13
C LEU A 429 14.27 1.75 8.19
N ARG A 430 15.18 1.41 9.10
CA ARG A 430 16.58 1.82 9.04
C ARG A 430 17.42 0.56 8.89
N ALA A 431 18.16 0.45 7.82
CA ALA A 431 19.16 -0.57 7.62
C ALA A 431 20.54 0.05 7.77
N THR A 432 21.40 -0.57 8.57
CA THR A 432 22.82 -0.22 8.69
C THR A 432 23.60 -1.28 7.93
N PRO A 433 24.01 -0.99 6.68
CA PRO A 433 24.75 -1.94 5.85
C PRO A 433 26.08 -2.33 6.49
N ASN A 434 26.48 -3.58 6.29
CA ASN A 434 27.78 -4.10 6.71
C ASN A 434 28.53 -4.64 5.48
N ALA A 435 29.85 -4.56 5.48
CA ALA A 435 30.68 -5.14 4.43
C ALA A 435 30.47 -6.66 4.29
N GLN A 436 30.11 -7.34 5.38
CA GLN A 436 29.56 -8.69 5.37
C GLN A 436 28.04 -8.55 5.37
N VAL A 437 27.43 -8.77 4.21
CA VAL A 437 26.01 -8.48 3.94
C VAL A 437 25.08 -9.13 4.96
N GLU A 438 25.39 -10.35 5.38
CA GLU A 438 24.65 -11.09 6.41
C GLU A 438 24.68 -10.44 7.81
N LYS A 439 25.57 -9.49 8.04
CA LYS A 439 25.68 -8.71 9.28
C LYS A 439 24.97 -7.35 9.20
N THR A 440 24.28 -7.07 8.12
CA THR A 440 23.42 -5.88 8.03
C THR A 440 22.38 -5.91 9.13
N THR A 441 22.28 -4.84 9.91
CA THR A 441 21.31 -4.73 10.99
C THR A 441 20.13 -3.87 10.57
N TYR A 442 18.95 -4.20 11.13
CA TYR A 442 17.73 -3.49 10.86
C TYR A 442 17.13 -2.95 12.16
N SER A 443 16.56 -1.77 12.09
CA SER A 443 15.73 -1.21 13.14
C SER A 443 14.48 -0.57 12.55
N LEU A 444 13.43 -0.51 13.35
CA LEU A 444 12.12 -0.04 12.95
C LEU A 444 11.68 1.11 13.83
N THR A 445 11.19 2.17 13.21
CA THR A 445 10.65 3.32 13.91
C THR A 445 9.27 3.61 13.38
N LYS A 446 8.31 3.88 14.26
CA LYS A 446 6.96 4.28 13.84
C LYS A 446 7.04 5.60 13.09
N ALA A 447 6.58 5.60 11.83
CA ALA A 447 6.41 6.83 11.06
C ALA A 447 5.13 7.52 11.55
N PRO A 448 5.14 8.83 11.74
CA PRO A 448 3.93 9.56 12.06
C PRO A 448 3.02 9.63 10.82
N LEU A 449 1.72 9.70 11.04
CA LEU A 449 0.70 10.11 10.07
C LEU A 449 0.37 9.17 8.91
N GLY A 450 1.09 8.07 8.67
CA GLY A 450 0.72 7.12 7.61
C GLY A 450 1.90 6.47 6.89
N GLN A 451 1.61 5.87 5.72
CA GLN A 451 2.60 5.20 4.89
C GLN A 451 3.52 6.22 4.21
N VAL A 452 4.82 5.97 4.25
CA VAL A 452 5.80 6.85 3.58
C VAL A 452 5.89 6.46 2.10
N GLU A 453 5.65 7.43 1.21
CA GLU A 453 5.69 7.26 -0.26
C GLU A 453 7.00 7.72 -0.88
N GLY A 454 7.61 8.73 -0.34
CA GLY A 454 8.83 9.32 -0.88
C GLY A 454 9.72 9.91 0.21
N PHE A 455 11.01 9.98 -0.10
CA PHE A 455 12.04 10.59 0.72
C PHE A 455 12.77 11.68 -0.06
N GLY A 456 13.20 12.70 0.64
CA GLY A 456 14.17 13.67 0.16
C GLY A 456 15.03 14.16 1.30
N HIS A 457 16.31 14.40 1.06
CA HIS A 457 17.19 14.92 2.09
C HIS A 457 18.32 15.79 1.53
N ASN A 458 18.88 16.60 2.39
CA ASN A 458 20.15 17.30 2.23
C ASN A 458 20.95 17.20 3.54
N SER A 459 21.97 18.01 3.72
CA SER A 459 22.80 18.00 4.93
C SER A 459 22.07 18.49 6.20
N LYS A 460 20.91 19.15 6.06
CA LYS A 460 20.19 19.78 7.18
C LYS A 460 18.84 19.13 7.48
N TRP A 461 18.16 18.63 6.46
CA TRP A 461 16.79 18.14 6.55
C TRP A 461 16.60 16.78 5.94
N PHE A 462 15.73 15.99 6.55
CA PHE A 462 15.18 14.76 6.00
C PHE A 462 13.66 14.90 5.93
N VAL A 463 13.09 14.78 4.73
CA VAL A 463 11.67 15.00 4.46
C VAL A 463 11.04 13.72 3.94
N THR A 464 9.90 13.34 4.50
CA THR A 464 9.13 12.17 4.08
C THR A 464 7.75 12.59 3.57
N GLY A 465 7.30 11.96 2.50
CA GLY A 465 5.96 12.17 1.95
C GLY A 465 5.00 11.07 2.41
N ILE A 466 3.83 11.45 2.90
CA ILE A 466 2.89 10.53 3.58
C ILE A 466 1.63 10.28 2.75
N TYR A 467 1.28 9.01 2.59
CA TYR A 467 0.01 8.54 2.04
C TYR A 467 -0.93 8.05 3.16
N PRO A 468 -2.25 8.24 3.10
CA PRO A 468 -3.02 8.96 2.08
C PRO A 468 -3.22 10.46 2.37
N SER A 469 -2.61 10.99 3.43
CA SER A 469 -2.89 12.36 3.89
C SER A 469 -2.34 13.45 2.99
N GLY A 470 -1.33 13.14 2.16
CA GLY A 470 -0.62 14.12 1.34
C GLY A 470 0.23 15.09 2.18
N GLU A 471 0.67 14.67 3.35
CA GLU A 471 1.52 15.46 4.24
C GLU A 471 3.00 15.22 3.98
N LEU A 472 3.80 16.23 4.24
CA LEU A 472 5.24 16.13 4.39
C LEU A 472 5.57 16.13 5.87
N VAL A 473 6.45 15.23 6.29
CA VAL A 473 6.98 15.17 7.65
C VAL A 473 8.47 15.41 7.60
N THR A 474 8.94 16.34 8.40
CA THR A 474 10.32 16.84 8.36
C THR A 474 11.06 16.53 9.66
N TYR A 475 12.28 16.08 9.51
CA TYR A 475 13.24 15.78 10.56
C TYR A 475 14.51 16.60 10.36
N GLU A 476 15.20 16.95 11.44
CA GLU A 476 16.56 17.46 11.34
C GLU A 476 17.52 16.34 10.97
N MET A 477 18.45 16.63 10.08
CA MET A 477 19.51 15.69 9.70
C MET A 477 20.64 15.74 10.73
N GLY A 478 20.88 14.65 11.41
CA GLY A 478 22.05 14.46 12.27
C GLY A 478 23.21 13.80 11.52
N ALA A 479 24.33 13.62 12.21
CA ALA A 479 25.53 13.01 11.63
C ALA A 479 25.32 11.57 11.11
N ASN A 480 24.39 10.84 11.72
CA ASN A 480 24.09 9.43 11.41
C ASN A 480 22.65 9.24 10.90
N GLY A 481 22.07 10.25 10.27
CA GLY A 481 20.70 10.22 9.75
C GLY A 481 19.72 11.10 10.51
N PRO A 482 18.41 11.00 10.19
CA PRO A 482 17.39 11.88 10.76
C PRO A 482 17.25 11.72 12.27
N THR A 483 17.08 12.85 12.97
CA THR A 483 16.88 12.91 14.42
C THR A 483 15.41 12.72 14.74
N MET A 484 15.09 11.71 15.56
CA MET A 484 13.73 11.46 16.05
C MET A 484 13.49 12.14 17.42
N PRO A 485 12.27 12.61 17.73
CA PRO A 485 11.06 12.62 16.93
C PRO A 485 11.09 13.65 15.79
N GLN A 486 10.06 13.60 14.92
CA GLN A 486 9.89 14.60 13.86
C GLN A 486 9.84 16.01 14.41
N ARG A 487 10.34 16.99 13.63
CA ARG A 487 10.27 18.39 14.00
C ARG A 487 8.90 18.99 13.68
N GLN A 488 8.37 18.73 12.49
CA GLN A 488 7.17 19.41 11.97
C GLN A 488 6.49 18.60 10.85
N SER A 489 5.26 18.98 10.54
CA SER A 489 4.55 18.49 9.35
C SER A 489 3.79 19.61 8.65
N VAL A 490 3.55 19.47 7.34
CA VAL A 490 2.74 20.36 6.54
C VAL A 490 1.93 19.56 5.52
N LYS A 491 0.69 19.97 5.26
CA LYS A 491 -0.20 19.30 4.31
C LYS A 491 -0.15 20.00 2.95
N ILE A 492 -0.04 19.20 1.89
CA ILE A 492 -0.15 19.69 0.52
C ILE A 492 -1.64 19.83 0.19
N THR A 493 -2.08 21.07 -0.01
CA THR A 493 -3.49 21.41 -0.25
C THR A 493 -3.71 21.89 -1.68
N THR A 494 -4.69 21.30 -2.36
CA THR A 494 -5.22 21.72 -3.66
C THR A 494 -6.70 21.42 -3.71
N ASP A 495 -7.42 21.91 -4.73
CA ASP A 495 -8.82 21.53 -4.96
C ASP A 495 -8.98 20.03 -5.22
N ALA A 496 -7.98 19.41 -5.87
CA ALA A 496 -7.85 17.96 -5.96
C ALA A 496 -6.99 17.47 -4.79
N SER A 497 -7.56 16.73 -3.86
CA SER A 497 -6.84 16.19 -2.71
C SER A 497 -5.57 15.46 -3.14
N GLN A 498 -4.41 16.03 -2.88
CA GLN A 498 -3.12 15.41 -3.15
C GLN A 498 -2.84 14.37 -2.07
N ALA A 499 -2.52 13.14 -2.47
CA ALA A 499 -2.43 12.02 -1.54
C ALA A 499 -1.06 11.36 -1.49
N ARG A 500 -0.28 11.46 -2.57
CA ARG A 500 0.97 10.71 -2.71
C ARG A 500 2.14 11.61 -3.11
N PRO A 501 2.91 12.12 -2.15
CA PRO A 501 4.18 12.81 -2.41
C PRO A 501 5.25 11.78 -2.80
N TYR A 502 5.42 11.51 -4.10
CA TYR A 502 6.31 10.47 -4.59
C TYR A 502 7.77 10.87 -4.73
N THR A 503 8.01 12.09 -5.15
CA THR A 503 9.35 12.57 -5.43
C THR A 503 9.60 13.85 -4.64
N ILE A 504 10.69 13.86 -3.91
CA ILE A 504 11.10 14.97 -3.04
C ILE A 504 12.59 15.19 -3.31
N VAL A 505 12.93 16.36 -3.83
CA VAL A 505 14.28 16.68 -4.29
C VAL A 505 14.74 17.99 -3.66
N PRO A 506 15.92 18.07 -3.05
CA PRO A 506 16.44 19.31 -2.50
C PRO A 506 16.71 20.32 -3.62
N ILE A 507 16.33 21.58 -3.40
CA ILE A 507 16.65 22.73 -4.25
C ILE A 507 17.87 23.46 -3.68
N ASP A 508 17.84 23.69 -2.37
CA ASP A 508 18.92 24.30 -1.61
C ASP A 508 18.97 23.73 -0.18
N THR A 509 19.56 24.49 0.75
CA THR A 509 19.70 24.07 2.16
C THR A 509 18.35 23.92 2.86
N ASP A 510 17.35 24.72 2.50
CA ASP A 510 16.05 24.76 3.20
C ASP A 510 14.86 24.38 2.32
N GLN A 511 15.01 24.41 1.00
CA GLN A 511 13.91 24.20 0.07
C GLN A 511 13.96 22.84 -0.64
N PHE A 512 12.79 22.25 -0.83
CA PHE A 512 12.57 21.01 -1.55
C PHE A 512 11.49 21.15 -2.63
N ALA A 513 11.72 20.58 -3.78
CA ALA A 513 10.69 20.35 -4.80
C ALA A 513 9.98 19.03 -4.53
N VAL A 514 8.65 19.04 -4.59
CA VAL A 514 7.81 17.87 -4.30
C VAL A 514 6.82 17.63 -5.43
N GLY A 515 6.84 16.43 -5.98
CA GLY A 515 5.87 15.97 -6.97
C GLY A 515 4.80 15.09 -6.32
N THR A 516 3.53 15.40 -6.57
CA THR A 516 2.40 14.68 -5.96
C THR A 516 1.39 14.19 -6.97
N THR A 517 0.64 13.16 -6.57
CA THR A 517 -0.52 12.67 -7.32
C THR A 517 -1.80 12.80 -6.48
N PRO A 518 -2.95 13.09 -7.12
CA PRO A 518 -4.21 13.21 -6.40
C PRO A 518 -4.76 11.85 -5.98
N MET A 519 -5.60 11.84 -4.94
CA MET A 519 -6.38 10.68 -4.54
C MET A 519 -7.35 10.24 -5.65
N ASN A 520 -7.95 11.19 -6.33
CA ASN A 520 -8.94 10.94 -7.37
C ASN A 520 -8.27 10.68 -8.72
N LYS A 521 -8.74 9.66 -9.41
CA LYS A 521 -8.23 9.24 -10.74
C LYS A 521 -8.28 10.34 -11.81
N ASN A 522 -9.17 11.31 -11.69
CA ASN A 522 -9.46 12.34 -12.70
C ASN A 522 -8.85 13.72 -12.41
N GLY A 523 -7.91 13.84 -11.46
CA GLY A 523 -7.30 15.11 -11.11
C GLY A 523 -5.86 15.25 -11.64
N SER A 524 -5.42 16.48 -11.79
CA SER A 524 -4.01 16.79 -12.02
C SER A 524 -3.21 16.64 -10.74
N GLY A 525 -1.97 16.15 -10.87
CA GLY A 525 -0.99 16.24 -9.80
C GLY A 525 -0.52 17.66 -9.59
N ALA A 526 0.34 17.86 -8.62
CA ALA A 526 0.92 19.16 -8.30
C ALA A 526 2.44 19.10 -8.15
N LEU A 527 3.10 20.16 -8.55
CA LEU A 527 4.46 20.49 -8.15
C LEU A 527 4.36 21.42 -6.95
N SER A 528 5.13 21.18 -5.89
CA SER A 528 5.19 22.04 -4.72
C SER A 528 6.62 22.42 -4.41
N ILE A 529 6.80 23.63 -3.86
CA ILE A 529 8.06 24.08 -3.25
C ILE A 529 7.81 24.16 -1.75
N TYR A 530 8.55 23.38 -1.00
CA TYR A 530 8.48 23.30 0.45
C TYR A 530 9.70 23.92 1.09
N ASP A 531 9.51 24.89 1.97
CA ASP A 531 10.55 25.48 2.81
C ASP A 531 10.54 24.79 4.18
N ALA A 532 11.52 23.94 4.40
CA ALA A 532 11.62 23.14 5.62
C ALA A 532 12.01 23.96 6.85
N ALA A 533 12.69 25.10 6.68
CA ALA A 533 13.04 25.97 7.79
C ALA A 533 11.83 26.73 8.34
N ARG A 534 10.93 27.17 7.45
CA ARG A 534 9.70 27.91 7.80
C ARG A 534 8.48 27.03 7.98
N ASN A 535 8.54 25.79 7.54
CA ASN A 535 7.40 24.87 7.42
C ASN A 535 6.29 25.41 6.51
N GLU A 536 6.66 26.06 5.41
CA GLU A 536 5.75 26.64 4.45
C GLU A 536 5.79 25.92 3.12
N ILE A 537 4.63 25.77 2.47
CA ILE A 537 4.52 25.10 1.18
C ILE A 537 3.75 25.96 0.18
N SER A 538 4.33 26.12 -1.01
CA SER A 538 3.67 26.70 -2.18
C SER A 538 3.38 25.59 -3.18
N THR A 539 2.12 25.42 -3.54
CA THR A 539 1.66 24.33 -4.40
C THR A 539 1.14 24.85 -5.74
N TYR A 540 1.58 24.22 -6.82
CA TYR A 540 1.28 24.55 -8.21
C TYR A 540 0.59 23.36 -8.87
N PRO A 541 -0.77 23.27 -8.85
CA PRO A 541 -1.52 22.23 -9.56
C PRO A 541 -1.24 22.32 -11.06
N LEU A 542 -0.93 21.20 -11.71
CA LEU A 542 -0.47 21.19 -13.09
C LEU A 542 -1.50 21.68 -14.11
N ASP A 543 -2.78 21.65 -13.78
CA ASP A 543 -3.87 22.23 -14.58
C ASP A 543 -4.01 23.75 -14.42
N LYS A 544 -3.41 24.33 -13.36
CA LYS A 544 -3.47 25.77 -13.03
C LYS A 544 -2.09 26.44 -13.00
N ILE A 545 -1.04 25.68 -13.27
CA ILE A 545 0.34 26.16 -13.23
C ILE A 545 0.55 27.31 -14.22
N ALA A 546 1.34 28.31 -13.85
CA ALA A 546 1.66 29.43 -14.71
C ALA A 546 2.70 29.06 -15.77
N TYR A 547 2.57 29.63 -16.95
CA TYR A 547 3.48 29.43 -18.09
C TYR A 547 4.09 30.76 -18.51
N ALA A 548 5.40 30.76 -18.78
CA ALA A 548 6.08 31.91 -19.35
C ALA A 548 5.62 32.17 -20.81
N ASP A 549 5.37 31.12 -21.57
CA ASP A 549 4.76 31.16 -22.88
C ASP A 549 3.27 30.77 -22.81
N PRO A 550 2.33 31.69 -23.11
CA PRO A 550 0.92 31.42 -23.10
C PRO A 550 0.46 30.28 -24.02
N SER A 551 1.21 29.97 -25.09
CA SER A 551 0.89 28.89 -26.03
C SER A 551 0.98 27.50 -25.40
N LEU A 552 1.72 27.37 -24.30
CA LEU A 552 1.90 26.11 -23.57
C LEU A 552 0.75 25.84 -22.56
N ARG A 553 -0.19 26.76 -22.38
CA ARG A 553 -1.28 26.61 -21.39
C ARG A 553 -2.07 25.33 -21.60
N GLY A 554 -2.34 24.63 -20.51
CA GLY A 554 -3.08 23.37 -20.51
C GLY A 554 -2.29 22.12 -20.95
N SER A 555 -1.05 22.26 -21.41
CA SER A 555 -0.21 21.13 -21.86
C SER A 555 0.09 20.11 -20.76
N LEU A 556 -0.01 20.54 -19.49
CA LEU A 556 0.21 19.70 -18.30
C LEU A 556 -1.07 19.28 -17.58
N SER A 557 -2.24 19.60 -18.13
CA SER A 557 -3.53 19.16 -17.56
C SER A 557 -3.60 17.63 -17.53
N ASN A 558 -4.18 17.07 -16.45
CA ASN A 558 -4.25 15.63 -16.20
C ASN A 558 -2.89 14.93 -16.16
N ARG A 559 -1.83 15.63 -15.83
CA ARG A 559 -0.49 15.07 -15.64
C ARG A 559 -0.14 15.00 -14.16
N ARG A 560 0.78 14.11 -13.85
CA ARG A 560 1.28 13.84 -12.49
C ARG A 560 2.79 13.85 -12.49
N PRO A 561 3.44 14.69 -11.67
CA PRO A 561 4.90 14.67 -11.51
C PRO A 561 5.34 13.34 -10.89
N LEU A 562 6.16 12.57 -11.58
CA LEU A 562 6.72 11.32 -11.07
C LEU A 562 8.21 11.40 -10.79
N SER A 563 8.92 12.22 -11.52
CA SER A 563 10.35 12.41 -11.35
C SER A 563 10.71 13.88 -11.44
N ILE A 564 11.67 14.29 -10.64
CA ILE A 564 12.18 15.65 -10.61
C ILE A 564 13.70 15.59 -10.53
N VAL A 565 14.37 16.46 -11.24
CA VAL A 565 15.77 16.79 -11.00
C VAL A 565 15.94 18.29 -10.92
N HIS A 566 16.65 18.77 -9.90
CA HIS A 566 17.07 20.15 -9.78
C HIS A 566 18.43 20.32 -10.48
N TYR A 567 18.50 21.24 -11.40
CA TYR A 567 19.74 21.60 -12.08
C TYR A 567 19.82 23.11 -12.27
N LYS A 568 20.80 23.73 -11.63
CA LYS A 568 20.94 25.19 -11.53
C LYS A 568 19.67 25.82 -10.91
N ASP A 569 19.09 26.83 -11.54
CA ASP A 569 17.87 27.52 -11.07
C ASP A 569 16.56 26.87 -11.58
N LYS A 570 16.62 25.68 -12.15
CA LYS A 570 15.50 25.02 -12.82
C LYS A 570 15.18 23.65 -12.22
N LEU A 571 13.90 23.32 -12.26
CA LEU A 571 13.44 21.95 -12.05
C LEU A 571 13.05 21.36 -13.42
N TYR A 572 13.56 20.18 -13.69
CA TYR A 572 13.13 19.37 -14.82
C TYR A 572 12.23 18.28 -14.29
N VAL A 573 11.01 18.21 -14.78
CA VAL A 573 9.95 17.37 -14.21
C VAL A 573 9.40 16.44 -15.25
N GLY A 574 9.54 15.15 -14.99
CA GLY A 574 8.96 14.08 -15.79
C GLY A 574 7.57 13.70 -15.24
N THR A 575 6.62 13.49 -16.15
CA THR A 575 5.24 13.22 -15.77
C THR A 575 4.72 11.88 -16.25
N SER A 576 3.56 11.49 -15.71
CA SER A 576 2.68 10.45 -16.23
C SER A 576 1.26 10.99 -16.39
N ALA A 577 0.50 10.46 -17.34
CA ALA A 577 -0.94 10.67 -17.43
C ALA A 577 -1.73 9.65 -16.60
N SER A 578 -1.10 8.53 -16.23
CA SER A 578 -1.70 7.51 -15.39
C SER A 578 -1.27 7.71 -13.92
N GLY A 579 -2.20 7.53 -13.00
CA GLY A 579 -1.89 7.40 -11.58
C GLY A 579 -1.64 5.94 -11.23
N ASP A 580 -1.30 5.67 -9.97
CA ASP A 580 -1.19 4.32 -9.43
C ASP A 580 -2.42 3.49 -9.82
N GLY A 581 -2.17 2.39 -10.51
CA GLY A 581 -3.20 1.45 -10.91
C GLY A 581 -4.14 1.91 -12.03
N MET A 582 -3.84 2.99 -12.74
CA MET A 582 -4.62 3.41 -13.91
C MET A 582 -3.93 3.01 -15.20
N ASN A 583 -4.53 2.09 -15.90
CA ASN A 583 -4.19 1.78 -17.29
C ASN A 583 -4.97 2.73 -18.21
N ALA A 584 -4.60 4.02 -18.24
CA ALA A 584 -5.05 4.86 -19.35
C ALA A 584 -4.56 4.24 -20.66
N ALA A 585 -5.45 4.12 -21.64
CA ALA A 585 -5.04 3.69 -22.97
C ALA A 585 -3.90 4.59 -23.46
N GLN A 586 -2.84 3.99 -23.98
CA GLN A 586 -1.70 4.74 -24.47
C GLN A 586 -2.06 5.42 -25.78
N THR A 587 -2.14 6.73 -25.74
CA THR A 587 -2.43 7.61 -26.86
C THR A 587 -1.46 8.78 -26.84
N GLU A 588 -1.38 9.54 -27.90
CA GLU A 588 -0.58 10.79 -27.90
C GLU A 588 -1.08 11.78 -26.81
N ALA A 589 -2.38 11.79 -26.57
CA ALA A 589 -2.99 12.62 -25.51
C ALA A 589 -2.54 12.21 -24.10
N THR A 590 -2.18 10.94 -23.90
CA THR A 590 -1.71 10.38 -22.61
C THR A 590 -0.20 10.22 -22.54
N ALA A 591 0.54 10.56 -23.58
CA ALA A 591 2.00 10.50 -23.60
C ALA A 591 2.59 11.40 -22.48
N PRO A 592 3.72 10.98 -21.86
CA PRO A 592 4.33 11.75 -20.79
C PRO A 592 4.85 13.10 -21.29
N ARG A 593 4.88 14.06 -20.41
CA ARG A 593 5.51 15.36 -20.65
C ARG A 593 6.77 15.49 -19.81
N LEU A 594 7.80 16.06 -20.41
CA LEU A 594 8.93 16.64 -19.69
C LEU A 594 8.75 18.15 -19.74
N PHE A 595 8.86 18.81 -18.59
CA PHE A 595 8.79 20.25 -18.53
C PHE A 595 9.89 20.86 -17.66
N GLU A 596 10.23 22.09 -17.99
CA GLU A 596 11.15 22.91 -17.23
C GLU A 596 10.35 23.95 -16.44
N PHE A 597 10.64 24.06 -15.15
CA PHE A 597 10.04 25.02 -14.23
C PHE A 597 11.11 25.90 -13.63
N ASP A 598 10.94 27.20 -13.77
CA ASP A 598 11.85 28.19 -13.19
C ASP A 598 11.51 28.43 -11.73
N VAL A 599 12.46 28.14 -10.84
CA VAL A 599 12.25 28.25 -9.40
C VAL A 599 12.07 29.69 -8.94
N LYS A 600 12.63 30.69 -9.65
CA LYS A 600 12.54 32.12 -9.31
C LYS A 600 11.22 32.73 -9.75
N THR A 601 10.85 32.53 -11.02
CA THR A 601 9.63 33.11 -11.59
C THR A 601 8.36 32.30 -11.29
N LYS A 602 8.51 31.04 -10.80
CA LYS A 602 7.42 30.12 -10.53
C LYS A 602 6.57 29.79 -11.78
N GLN A 603 7.21 29.71 -12.93
CA GLN A 603 6.56 29.47 -14.22
C GLN A 603 7.17 28.28 -14.95
N VAL A 604 6.33 27.59 -15.70
CA VAL A 604 6.78 26.61 -16.71
C VAL A 604 7.32 27.36 -17.90
N THR A 605 8.57 27.11 -18.25
CA THR A 605 9.26 27.82 -19.34
C THR A 605 9.29 27.00 -20.62
N ARG A 606 9.35 25.67 -20.52
CA ARG A 606 9.41 24.76 -21.67
C ARG A 606 8.66 23.45 -21.38
N VAL A 607 8.04 22.87 -22.40
CA VAL A 607 7.35 21.57 -22.33
C VAL A 607 7.64 20.77 -23.59
N MET A 608 7.95 19.48 -23.46
CA MET A 608 8.07 18.57 -24.60
C MET A 608 7.41 17.23 -24.33
N THR A 609 7.17 16.47 -25.40
CA THR A 609 6.76 15.05 -25.38
C THR A 609 7.91 14.22 -25.91
N PRO A 610 8.78 13.70 -25.06
CA PRO A 610 9.99 13.02 -25.56
C PRO A 610 9.68 11.70 -26.26
N PHE A 611 8.67 10.95 -25.80
CA PHE A 611 8.27 9.67 -26.36
C PHE A 611 6.75 9.55 -26.37
N LYS A 612 6.15 9.42 -27.56
CA LYS A 612 4.69 9.34 -27.73
C LYS A 612 4.13 7.94 -27.39
N ASP A 613 4.97 6.93 -27.47
CA ASP A 613 4.66 5.52 -27.21
C ASP A 613 4.91 5.09 -25.75
N GLN A 614 5.35 5.98 -24.90
CA GLN A 614 5.62 5.71 -23.48
C GLN A 614 4.54 6.28 -22.59
N ARG A 615 4.40 5.73 -21.36
CA ARG A 615 3.37 6.13 -20.38
C ARG A 615 3.85 7.16 -19.39
N SER A 616 5.13 7.13 -19.05
CA SER A 616 5.69 7.92 -17.95
C SER A 616 7.18 8.20 -18.15
N ILE A 617 7.65 9.30 -17.59
CA ILE A 617 9.06 9.54 -17.33
C ILE A 617 9.27 9.21 -15.85
N THR A 618 9.90 8.08 -15.60
CA THR A 618 9.89 7.43 -14.28
C THR A 618 11.03 7.88 -13.38
N ALA A 619 12.17 8.29 -13.96
CA ALA A 619 13.28 8.87 -13.22
C ALA A 619 14.02 9.92 -14.04
N LEU A 620 14.63 10.87 -13.35
CA LEU A 620 15.52 11.89 -13.87
C LEU A 620 16.71 12.05 -12.91
N THR A 621 17.90 12.25 -13.47
CA THR A 621 19.12 12.59 -12.72
C THR A 621 19.98 13.57 -13.54
N SER A 622 20.86 14.27 -12.87
CA SER A 622 21.91 15.09 -13.52
C SER A 622 23.23 14.34 -13.51
N GLY A 623 23.90 14.35 -14.64
CA GLY A 623 25.25 13.82 -14.71
C GLY A 623 26.30 14.84 -14.30
N SER A 624 27.50 14.35 -13.99
CA SER A 624 28.66 15.15 -13.67
C SER A 624 29.12 16.04 -14.82
N ASP A 625 28.76 15.65 -16.07
CA ASP A 625 29.00 16.42 -17.29
C ASP A 625 27.96 17.54 -17.57
N GLY A 626 26.97 17.71 -16.68
CA GLY A 626 25.89 18.66 -16.83
C GLY A 626 24.78 18.23 -17.78
N THR A 627 24.84 17.02 -18.30
CA THR A 627 23.77 16.38 -19.06
C THR A 627 22.71 15.87 -18.11
N LEU A 628 21.42 15.98 -18.46
CA LEU A 628 20.35 15.33 -17.72
C LEU A 628 20.07 13.96 -18.35
N TYR A 629 19.88 12.98 -17.50
CA TYR A 629 19.53 11.61 -17.89
C TYR A 629 18.14 11.29 -17.39
N GLY A 630 17.37 10.58 -18.22
CA GLY A 630 16.01 10.17 -17.87
C GLY A 630 15.69 8.75 -18.32
N THR A 631 14.69 8.16 -17.71
CA THR A 631 14.13 6.88 -18.18
C THR A 631 12.61 6.89 -18.20
N THR A 632 12.06 6.19 -19.18
CA THR A 632 10.61 5.90 -19.28
C THR A 632 10.27 4.50 -18.75
N GLY A 633 11.23 3.82 -18.14
CA GLY A 633 11.14 2.40 -17.80
C GLY A 633 11.67 1.48 -18.90
N MET A 634 11.51 1.85 -20.16
CA MET A 634 12.00 1.06 -21.33
C MET A 634 13.05 1.80 -22.15
N HIS A 635 13.06 3.14 -22.13
CA HIS A 635 14.06 3.96 -22.77
C HIS A 635 14.91 4.69 -21.74
N VAL A 636 16.19 4.76 -21.98
CA VAL A 636 17.08 5.71 -21.31
C VAL A 636 17.44 6.80 -22.32
N PHE A 637 17.47 8.04 -21.90
CA PHE A 637 17.68 9.18 -22.78
C PHE A 637 18.44 10.32 -22.08
N THR A 638 19.02 11.18 -22.88
CA THR A 638 19.64 12.41 -22.41
C THR A 638 18.83 13.62 -22.81
N VAL A 639 18.88 14.66 -21.97
CA VAL A 639 18.33 15.99 -22.25
C VAL A 639 19.46 16.99 -22.12
N ASN A 640 19.64 17.81 -23.15
CA ASN A 640 20.49 18.98 -23.05
C ASN A 640 19.71 20.10 -22.34
N PRO A 641 20.10 20.53 -21.14
CA PRO A 641 19.34 21.56 -20.42
C PRO A 641 19.42 22.96 -21.05
N ALA A 642 20.41 23.23 -21.92
CA ALA A 642 20.56 24.54 -22.53
C ALA A 642 19.49 24.82 -23.60
N ASP A 643 19.25 23.88 -24.50
CA ASP A 643 18.27 24.00 -25.57
C ASP A 643 16.99 23.17 -25.36
N PHE A 644 16.95 22.35 -24.29
CA PHE A 644 15.85 21.49 -23.92
C PHE A 644 15.51 20.47 -25.00
N THR A 645 16.53 19.87 -25.61
CA THR A 645 16.38 18.84 -26.64
C THR A 645 16.74 17.45 -26.13
N ILE A 646 16.12 16.43 -26.71
CA ILE A 646 16.54 15.03 -26.51
C ILE A 646 17.81 14.81 -27.31
N GLY A 647 18.87 14.42 -26.65
CA GLY A 647 20.12 14.03 -27.29
C GLY A 647 20.14 12.54 -27.64
N ARG A 648 20.97 11.77 -26.93
CA ARG A 648 21.04 10.32 -27.10
C ARG A 648 19.82 9.65 -26.49
N SER A 649 19.34 8.58 -27.08
CA SER A 649 18.32 7.72 -26.51
C SER A 649 18.54 6.26 -26.88
N ARG A 650 18.18 5.36 -26.00
CA ARG A 650 18.27 3.92 -26.17
C ARG A 650 17.02 3.23 -25.68
N ALA A 651 16.39 2.41 -26.53
CA ALA A 651 15.40 1.43 -26.12
C ALA A 651 16.12 0.19 -25.59
N LEU A 652 15.82 -0.20 -24.35
CA LEU A 652 16.43 -1.34 -23.70
C LEU A 652 15.63 -2.60 -23.94
N THR A 653 16.30 -3.74 -24.05
CA THR A 653 15.62 -5.03 -24.14
C THR A 653 14.88 -5.32 -22.84
N LYS A 654 13.56 -5.53 -22.97
CA LYS A 654 12.72 -5.86 -21.83
C LYS A 654 13.10 -7.21 -21.24
N GLN A 655 13.39 -7.24 -19.97
CA GLN A 655 13.65 -8.44 -19.20
C GLN A 655 12.97 -8.31 -17.85
N GLY A 656 11.93 -9.10 -17.59
CA GLY A 656 11.19 -9.06 -16.34
C GLY A 656 10.03 -8.06 -16.31
N TYR A 657 9.51 -7.78 -15.12
CA TYR A 657 8.40 -6.87 -14.87
C TYR A 657 8.89 -5.41 -14.84
N ALA A 658 8.46 -4.62 -15.82
CA ALA A 658 8.70 -3.17 -15.79
C ALA A 658 7.52 -2.49 -15.09
N ASP A 659 7.70 -2.05 -13.86
CA ASP A 659 6.77 -1.10 -13.26
C ASP A 659 6.94 0.26 -13.95
N ALA A 660 5.93 0.65 -14.70
CA ALA A 660 5.94 1.89 -15.48
C ALA A 660 5.94 3.17 -14.62
N ASN A 661 5.83 3.06 -13.30
CA ASN A 661 5.60 4.21 -12.43
C ASN A 661 6.73 4.46 -11.42
N ARG A 662 7.64 3.52 -11.22
CA ARG A 662 8.65 3.62 -10.16
C ARG A 662 9.99 3.11 -10.66
N SER A 663 10.87 4.02 -11.02
CA SER A 663 12.26 3.74 -11.24
C SER A 663 13.10 4.84 -10.64
N GLN A 664 14.37 4.54 -10.44
CA GLN A 664 15.36 5.52 -10.01
C GLN A 664 16.54 5.45 -10.96
N LEU A 665 17.17 6.56 -11.15
CA LEU A 665 18.35 6.69 -11.95
C LEU A 665 19.37 7.53 -11.18
N ILE A 666 20.58 7.01 -11.08
CA ILE A 666 21.72 7.69 -10.46
C ILE A 666 22.88 7.65 -11.44
N GLU A 667 23.55 8.77 -11.66
CA GLU A 667 24.82 8.79 -12.39
C GLU A 667 25.98 8.85 -11.42
N ARG A 668 26.97 8.00 -11.64
CA ARG A 668 28.22 8.01 -10.90
C ARG A 668 29.37 7.60 -11.82
N ASP A 669 30.38 8.45 -11.90
CA ASP A 669 31.64 8.18 -12.62
C ASP A 669 31.43 7.73 -14.09
N GLY A 670 30.47 8.33 -14.79
CA GLY A 670 30.16 8.00 -16.18
C GLY A 670 29.29 6.75 -16.37
N VAL A 671 28.72 6.22 -15.28
CA VAL A 671 27.82 5.07 -15.30
C VAL A 671 26.47 5.45 -14.70
N LEU A 672 25.40 5.07 -15.39
CA LEU A 672 24.03 5.18 -14.92
C LEU A 672 23.62 3.88 -14.22
N TYR A 673 23.22 3.98 -12.98
CA TYR A 673 22.64 2.87 -12.22
C TYR A 673 21.15 3.11 -12.01
N GLY A 674 20.34 2.08 -12.21
CA GLY A 674 18.90 2.24 -11.99
C GLY A 674 18.08 1.02 -12.40
N ILE A 675 16.81 1.03 -12.01
CA ILE A 675 15.84 0.04 -12.47
C ILE A 675 15.38 0.47 -13.86
N MET A 676 15.81 -0.26 -14.86
CA MET A 676 15.58 0.03 -16.28
C MET A 676 15.15 -1.24 -16.99
N ALA A 677 14.06 -1.19 -17.76
CA ALA A 677 13.48 -2.32 -18.48
C ALA A 677 13.26 -3.57 -17.60
N GLY A 678 12.86 -3.35 -16.35
CA GLY A 678 12.52 -4.42 -15.40
C GLY A 678 13.69 -5.03 -14.64
N ARG A 679 14.90 -4.47 -14.77
CA ARG A 679 16.10 -4.95 -14.07
C ARG A 679 16.92 -3.81 -13.50
N LEU A 680 17.66 -4.07 -12.41
CA LEU A 680 18.72 -3.18 -11.97
C LEU A 680 19.89 -3.29 -12.96
N ARG A 681 20.25 -2.18 -13.58
CA ARG A 681 21.30 -2.12 -14.60
C ARG A 681 22.35 -1.08 -14.27
N ALA A 682 23.57 -1.37 -14.72
CA ALA A 682 24.65 -0.39 -14.90
C ALA A 682 24.81 -0.14 -16.40
N LEU A 683 24.67 1.09 -16.82
CA LEU A 683 24.70 1.50 -18.22
C LEU A 683 25.67 2.67 -18.40
N SER A 684 26.57 2.58 -19.38
CA SER A 684 27.43 3.72 -19.72
C SER A 684 26.61 4.94 -20.11
N THR A 685 27.03 6.12 -19.67
CA THR A 685 26.44 7.41 -20.06
C THR A 685 26.48 7.65 -21.58
N SER A 686 27.27 6.88 -22.32
CA SER A 686 27.26 6.90 -23.80
C SER A 686 26.00 6.33 -24.43
N LEU A 687 25.25 5.49 -23.71
CA LEU A 687 24.04 4.79 -24.16
C LEU A 687 24.22 3.95 -25.42
N GLN A 688 25.39 3.34 -25.59
CA GLN A 688 25.70 2.56 -26.81
C GLN A 688 25.19 1.12 -26.77
N ASP A 689 25.00 0.56 -25.57
CA ASP A 689 24.54 -0.81 -25.35
C ASP A 689 23.39 -0.88 -24.32
N ASP A 690 22.90 -2.07 -24.02
CA ASP A 690 21.85 -2.31 -23.03
C ASP A 690 22.38 -2.26 -21.59
N GLY A 691 23.66 -2.11 -21.40
CA GLY A 691 24.32 -2.14 -20.10
C GLY A 691 24.35 -3.53 -19.46
N THR A 692 25.02 -3.62 -18.32
CA THR A 692 25.12 -4.84 -17.53
C THR A 692 23.93 -4.96 -16.59
N VAL A 693 23.25 -6.12 -16.59
CA VAL A 693 22.24 -6.45 -15.59
C VAL A 693 22.97 -6.82 -14.30
N ILE A 694 22.72 -6.06 -13.22
CA ILE A 694 23.33 -6.28 -11.90
C ILE A 694 22.44 -7.21 -11.07
N ALA A 695 21.10 -7.01 -11.11
CA ALA A 695 20.16 -7.83 -10.37
C ALA A 695 18.81 -7.90 -11.09
N ASP A 696 18.06 -8.97 -10.84
CA ASP A 696 16.70 -9.11 -11.34
C ASP A 696 15.76 -8.17 -10.59
N SER A 697 14.94 -7.42 -11.32
CA SER A 697 13.93 -6.53 -10.73
C SER A 697 12.85 -7.28 -9.92
N VAL A 698 12.74 -8.58 -10.13
CA VAL A 698 11.83 -9.45 -9.37
C VAL A 698 12.24 -9.49 -7.90
N ASN A 699 13.54 -9.43 -7.63
CA ASN A 699 14.13 -9.40 -6.29
C ASN A 699 14.58 -7.98 -5.87
N THR A 700 14.39 -6.98 -6.72
CA THR A 700 14.69 -5.60 -6.37
C THR A 700 13.46 -4.93 -5.76
N PRO A 701 13.64 -4.14 -4.70
CA PRO A 701 12.53 -3.36 -4.14
C PRO A 701 11.83 -2.55 -5.23
N ARG A 702 10.50 -2.62 -5.30
CA ARG A 702 9.68 -1.76 -6.18
C ARG A 702 9.76 -0.30 -5.73
N GLY A 703 10.91 0.18 -5.34
CA GLY A 703 11.08 1.44 -4.67
C GLY A 703 12.08 2.37 -5.33
N LYS A 704 11.95 3.64 -4.99
CA LYS A 704 12.94 4.65 -5.32
C LYS A 704 14.10 4.52 -4.32
N VAL A 705 15.32 4.31 -4.81
CA VAL A 705 16.55 4.48 -4.05
C VAL A 705 16.93 5.95 -4.13
N TYR A 706 17.04 6.67 -3.04
CA TYR A 706 17.40 8.09 -3.02
C TYR A 706 18.83 8.27 -2.49
#